data_bbe38bf4c0cce1a5b79444993bebf96e
#
_entry.id   bbe38bf4c0cce1a5b79444993bebf96e
#
_cell.length_a   1.000
_cell.length_b   1.000
_cell.length_c   1.000
_cell.angle_alpha   90.00
_cell.angle_beta   90.00
_cell.angle_gamma   90.00
#
_symmetry.space_group_name_H-M   'P 1'
#
loop_
_entity.id
_entity.type
_entity.pdbx_description
1 polymer ?
#
loop_
_entity_poly.entity_id
_entity_poly.type
_entity_poly.pdbx_seq_one_letter_code
_entity_poly.pdbx_strand_id
1 'polypeptide(L)'
;MSHIALRRHRLASALALVLLPTFALHAQDAGSTQAQGQDQTQQGDKKPKTLEKIVVTGSRIARAEVEGPAPVNVIKGEDIQKQGFNTVFEVINSITQAGIAETPPSWGSTSVNARQLNLRNMGSNRSLLLIDGHRVTDYPMPANGKTNFQNYNNIPTGMIDRIEVLATGASAIYGSDAIAGVVNIILKKNYQGDDIKVQLGTSTRGGRDFGDINFVGGRSGDNWSVVYNLQRSHRTPLWGRDRRYSDSDADAGYGAWDQNARMFGYPRYTGLMLADGNGKYITPPAGACSQGGFKNNFSQYHKQTVATNGTAIDPSNITDGGSYCAQNDLFGNWVLTPGRDDRDAFIAGTYDFGNGLQAYGSVGYWETHGVSNTQLPFLYPMGGIPGSFYDQGSGQVITNYFRQLTPAEMGGYGNTHDDEKNWDIHTGLRGTLFDNRFNWDLNLGHAKYIVRESYTGLNEQGMFNYFFGPQQGTTTIGGEDYPVYTINQQRFWNPISTADYRTFAVSGQNTAVSWMDQASLNLTGDLFNTWAGPVGFAGVLEANHQGYRLTPDPRGNTTTFGDPFQDYNAGGGTRMRLSAGTEFRVPLSDTLTWSLSGRLDKYRDASSADMARTWGTAIEWRPLNGLLLRGTYGTNFHAPDMQYLYKQDSLSTKGIYSDYYQCIAANQAVCPAIQHTTYYTLHAAGGHNLLPEEGHAWTYGFVWDVNWVEGLAISADYWHMGIDNAIDNVGEDDVLKDEAGCRTGLQVGGAPYTLHPQGSEYCKQIISNVIRDGQGNITAVYTGPINQNKLYVSGVDASITYRWKTQNWGAFNFALDWTDNLSYKLRKYASDPLLNTRYDRVATRTRATLNWLDGPWDVTLYGERQGGVRAPHYGGCEVLPNGITPGLGDPACVVYHAYTSPWVTFSSTVGYRFDEKLRVGLTVTNLFDKVGSIPYYAGGFEFIPTLQGANYNGREISLQVEYKLD
;
A
#
# COMPACT_ATOMS: atom_id res chain seq x y z
N MET A 1 -28.80 -9.60 -19.50
CA MET A 1 -28.81 -11.08 -19.61
C MET A 1 -28.04 -11.66 -20.80
N SER A 2 -27.76 -10.91 -21.88
CA SER A 2 -27.03 -11.42 -23.06
C SER A 2 -25.50 -11.49 -22.92
N HIS A 3 -24.89 -10.65 -22.08
CA HIS A 3 -23.44 -10.62 -21.88
C HIS A 3 -22.90 -11.74 -20.98
N ILE A 4 -23.73 -12.32 -20.11
CA ILE A 4 -23.32 -13.41 -19.21
C ILE A 4 -23.22 -14.74 -19.98
N ALA A 5 -24.01 -14.94 -21.01
CA ALA A 5 -23.98 -16.14 -21.84
C ALA A 5 -22.71 -16.24 -22.71
N LEU A 6 -22.23 -15.11 -23.27
CA LEU A 6 -21.02 -15.10 -24.11
C LEU A 6 -19.71 -15.35 -23.33
N ARG A 7 -19.64 -14.93 -22.06
CA ARG A 7 -18.47 -15.16 -21.20
C ARG A 7 -18.34 -16.62 -20.76
N ARG A 8 -19.47 -17.30 -20.49
CA ARG A 8 -19.49 -18.73 -20.17
C ARG A 8 -19.02 -19.62 -21.33
N HIS A 9 -19.29 -19.21 -22.57
CA HIS A 9 -18.83 -19.97 -23.75
C HIS A 9 -17.32 -19.89 -23.99
N ARG A 10 -16.64 -18.80 -23.62
CA ARG A 10 -15.19 -18.71 -23.81
C ARG A 10 -14.40 -19.57 -22.83
N LEU A 11 -14.82 -19.69 -21.59
CA LEU A 11 -14.21 -20.62 -20.63
C LEU A 11 -14.51 -22.09 -20.97
N ALA A 12 -15.74 -22.39 -21.40
CA ALA A 12 -16.10 -23.72 -21.84
C ALA A 12 -15.34 -24.16 -23.10
N SER A 13 -15.05 -23.23 -24.03
CA SER A 13 -14.27 -23.51 -25.23
C SER A 13 -12.78 -23.73 -24.91
N ALA A 14 -12.23 -23.02 -23.93
CA ALA A 14 -10.85 -23.25 -23.48
C ALA A 14 -10.70 -24.58 -22.71
N LEU A 15 -11.68 -24.94 -21.90
CA LEU A 15 -11.74 -26.28 -21.26
C LEU A 15 -11.95 -27.41 -22.25
N ALA A 16 -12.75 -27.21 -23.32
CA ALA A 16 -13.00 -28.23 -24.36
C ALA A 16 -11.76 -28.53 -25.23
N LEU A 17 -10.88 -27.56 -25.41
CA LEU A 17 -9.62 -27.76 -26.16
C LEU A 17 -8.55 -28.56 -25.39
N VAL A 18 -8.63 -28.60 -24.06
CA VAL A 18 -7.71 -29.35 -23.19
C VAL A 18 -8.19 -30.78 -22.92
N LEU A 19 -9.47 -31.08 -23.19
CA LEU A 19 -10.08 -32.38 -22.90
C LEU A 19 -10.30 -33.25 -24.13
N LEU A 20 -9.71 -32.95 -25.29
CA LEU A 20 -9.75 -33.86 -26.44
C LEU A 20 -8.78 -35.02 -26.22
N PRO A 21 -9.24 -36.27 -26.13
CA PRO A 21 -8.38 -37.42 -26.02
C PRO A 21 -7.62 -37.65 -27.33
N THR A 22 -6.31 -37.59 -27.30
CA THR A 22 -5.46 -38.10 -28.37
C THR A 22 -5.63 -39.60 -28.44
N PHE A 23 -6.34 -40.06 -29.46
CA PHE A 23 -6.40 -41.49 -29.78
C PHE A 23 -5.05 -42.02 -30.20
N ALA A 24 -4.69 -43.11 -29.57
CA ALA A 24 -3.47 -43.88 -29.73
C ALA A 24 -3.21 -44.32 -31.17
N LEU A 25 -1.99 -44.17 -31.62
CA LEU A 25 -1.42 -44.99 -32.66
C LEU A 25 -0.54 -46.03 -32.00
N HIS A 26 -1.00 -47.28 -32.11
CA HIS A 26 -0.21 -48.48 -31.76
C HIS A 26 0.98 -48.63 -32.71
N ALA A 27 2.13 -48.86 -32.15
CA ALA A 27 3.19 -49.60 -32.82
C ALA A 27 3.79 -50.60 -31.83
N GLN A 28 3.85 -51.82 -32.31
CA GLN A 28 4.18 -53.07 -31.66
C GLN A 28 5.65 -53.22 -31.25
N ASP A 29 5.81 -53.91 -30.16
CA ASP A 29 6.84 -54.85 -29.76
C ASP A 29 8.24 -54.86 -30.41
N ALA A 30 9.26 -54.88 -29.60
CA ALA A 30 10.23 -55.96 -29.52
C ALA A 30 11.25 -55.79 -28.36
N GLY A 31 11.35 -56.79 -27.55
CA GLY A 31 12.65 -57.31 -27.08
C GLY A 31 13.07 -56.94 -25.66
N SER A 32 12.71 -57.82 -24.74
CA SER A 32 13.32 -58.08 -23.45
C SER A 32 14.85 -58.28 -23.51
N THR A 33 15.60 -57.63 -22.62
CA THR A 33 16.84 -58.25 -22.08
C THR A 33 17.04 -57.82 -20.64
N GLN A 34 16.97 -58.78 -19.75
CA GLN A 34 17.41 -58.71 -18.36
C GLN A 34 18.90 -58.47 -18.29
N ALA A 35 19.34 -57.56 -17.41
CA ALA A 35 20.70 -57.62 -16.87
C ALA A 35 20.63 -57.52 -15.36
N GLN A 36 21.08 -58.62 -14.77
CA GLN A 36 21.23 -58.85 -13.35
C GLN A 36 22.20 -57.87 -12.69
N GLY A 37 21.93 -57.59 -11.42
CA GLY A 37 22.75 -56.82 -10.53
C GLY A 37 24.15 -57.35 -10.25
N GLN A 38 25.04 -56.48 -9.91
CA GLN A 38 26.18 -56.80 -9.05
C GLN A 38 26.30 -55.71 -7.99
N ASP A 39 25.99 -56.15 -6.79
CA ASP A 39 26.40 -55.53 -5.54
C ASP A 39 27.94 -55.41 -5.52
N GLN A 40 28.43 -54.16 -5.46
CA GLN A 40 29.81 -53.92 -5.02
C GLN A 40 29.78 -52.89 -3.90
N THR A 41 29.84 -53.43 -2.68
CA THR A 41 30.25 -52.74 -1.48
C THR A 41 31.63 -52.12 -1.68
N GLN A 42 31.70 -50.83 -1.93
CA GLN A 42 32.88 -50.01 -1.67
C GLN A 42 32.62 -49.15 -0.43
N GLN A 43 33.25 -49.62 0.66
CA GLN A 43 33.57 -48.80 1.83
C GLN A 43 34.56 -47.72 1.36
N GLY A 44 34.06 -46.56 0.93
CA GLY A 44 34.84 -45.36 0.68
C GLY A 44 34.52 -44.34 1.78
N ASP A 45 35.57 -43.86 2.43
CA ASP A 45 35.56 -42.81 3.45
C ASP A 45 34.55 -41.69 3.07
N LYS A 46 33.47 -41.59 3.86
CA LYS A 46 32.59 -40.44 3.82
C LYS A 46 33.35 -39.23 4.37
N LYS A 47 34.06 -38.49 3.49
CA LYS A 47 34.36 -37.10 3.81
C LYS A 47 33.04 -36.45 4.19
N PRO A 48 32.95 -35.73 5.33
CA PRO A 48 31.75 -34.99 5.67
C PRO A 48 31.44 -34.06 4.51
N LYS A 49 30.22 -34.13 3.95
CA LYS A 49 29.72 -33.15 2.99
C LYS A 49 29.81 -31.80 3.70
N THR A 50 30.75 -30.98 3.30
CA THR A 50 30.80 -29.58 3.72
C THR A 50 29.52 -28.97 3.23
N LEU A 51 28.63 -28.58 4.14
CA LEU A 51 27.42 -27.83 3.81
C LEU A 51 27.84 -26.55 3.09
N GLU A 52 27.25 -26.29 1.94
CA GLU A 52 27.51 -25.10 1.17
C GLU A 52 27.09 -23.87 2.00
N LYS A 53 28.03 -22.93 2.25
CA LYS A 53 27.77 -21.74 3.03
C LYS A 53 26.86 -20.82 2.22
N ILE A 54 25.74 -20.41 2.79
CA ILE A 54 24.78 -19.48 2.18
C ILE A 54 24.74 -18.16 2.93
N VAL A 55 24.44 -17.07 2.22
CA VAL A 55 24.12 -15.77 2.83
C VAL A 55 22.61 -15.70 2.99
N VAL A 56 22.14 -15.43 4.21
CA VAL A 56 20.73 -15.25 4.55
C VAL A 56 20.52 -13.80 4.95
N THR A 57 19.39 -13.21 4.59
CA THR A 57 19.04 -11.82 4.93
C THR A 57 19.19 -11.57 6.44
N GLY A 58 19.80 -10.43 6.81
CA GLY A 58 20.14 -10.08 8.18
C GLY A 58 21.61 -10.28 8.54
N SER A 59 22.44 -10.82 7.62
CA SER A 59 23.89 -10.90 7.74
C SER A 59 24.52 -10.89 6.34
N ARG A 60 25.73 -10.34 6.24
CA ARG A 60 26.56 -10.44 5.03
C ARG A 60 27.59 -11.57 5.11
N ILE A 61 27.73 -12.21 6.27
CA ILE A 61 28.63 -13.33 6.48
C ILE A 61 27.91 -14.64 6.11
N ALA A 62 28.45 -15.38 5.14
CA ALA A 62 27.92 -16.69 4.75
C ALA A 62 28.06 -17.72 5.88
N ARG A 63 27.02 -18.51 6.10
CA ARG A 63 26.97 -19.52 7.15
C ARG A 63 26.45 -20.87 6.63
N ALA A 64 26.71 -21.91 7.36
CA ALA A 64 26.22 -23.26 7.05
C ALA A 64 24.79 -23.47 7.62
N GLU A 65 24.46 -22.76 8.72
CA GLU A 65 23.17 -22.85 9.37
C GLU A 65 22.19 -21.84 8.70
N VAL A 66 20.98 -22.30 8.39
CA VAL A 66 19.91 -21.43 7.87
C VAL A 66 19.38 -20.51 8.99
N GLU A 67 19.28 -21.04 10.22
CA GLU A 67 18.81 -20.29 11.38
C GLU A 67 19.92 -19.40 11.97
N GLY A 68 19.65 -18.11 12.06
CA GLY A 68 20.56 -17.09 12.55
C GLY A 68 20.07 -16.38 13.80
N PRO A 69 20.78 -15.31 14.22
CA PRO A 69 20.46 -14.54 15.43
C PRO A 69 19.15 -13.78 15.34
N ALA A 70 18.69 -13.44 14.13
CA ALA A 70 17.42 -12.79 13.89
C ALA A 70 16.46 -13.73 13.16
N PRO A 71 15.14 -13.67 13.46
CA PRO A 71 14.14 -14.48 12.76
C PRO A 71 13.98 -14.02 11.31
N VAL A 72 14.16 -14.93 10.35
CA VAL A 72 13.92 -14.68 8.92
C VAL A 72 12.83 -15.64 8.45
N ASN A 73 11.76 -15.09 7.88
CA ASN A 73 10.72 -15.88 7.23
C ASN A 73 11.15 -16.14 5.78
N VAL A 74 11.25 -17.41 5.38
CA VAL A 74 11.66 -17.82 4.03
C VAL A 74 10.49 -18.47 3.32
N ILE A 75 10.08 -17.90 2.18
CA ILE A 75 9.01 -18.40 1.32
C ILE A 75 9.65 -18.84 0.00
N LYS A 76 9.56 -20.12 -0.32
CA LYS A 76 10.10 -20.63 -1.57
C LYS A 76 9.23 -20.26 -2.77
N GLY A 77 9.85 -20.04 -3.93
CA GLY A 77 9.14 -19.72 -5.18
C GLY A 77 8.12 -20.80 -5.59
N GLU A 78 8.42 -22.09 -5.32
CA GLU A 78 7.49 -23.18 -5.58
C GLU A 78 6.23 -23.16 -4.69
N ASP A 79 6.32 -22.62 -3.47
CA ASP A 79 5.20 -22.57 -2.52
C ASP A 79 4.26 -21.41 -2.81
N ILE A 80 4.72 -20.37 -3.49
CA ILE A 80 3.91 -19.19 -3.87
C ILE A 80 2.65 -19.64 -4.60
N GLN A 81 2.82 -20.46 -5.60
CA GLN A 81 1.74 -20.92 -6.45
C GLN A 81 0.87 -21.99 -5.80
N LYS A 82 1.48 -22.91 -5.02
CA LYS A 82 0.76 -23.95 -4.27
C LYS A 82 -0.20 -23.33 -3.24
N GLN A 83 0.11 -22.14 -2.73
CA GLN A 83 -0.75 -21.40 -1.80
C GLN A 83 -1.82 -20.54 -2.52
N GLY A 84 -1.80 -20.47 -3.85
CA GLY A 84 -2.79 -19.77 -4.66
C GLY A 84 -2.49 -18.29 -4.88
N PHE A 85 -1.25 -17.85 -4.64
CA PHE A 85 -0.83 -16.47 -4.88
C PHE A 85 -0.40 -16.27 -6.33
N ASN A 86 -0.81 -15.13 -6.90
CA ASN A 86 -0.53 -14.75 -8.28
C ASN A 86 0.52 -13.64 -8.39
N THR A 87 0.76 -12.89 -7.31
CA THR A 87 1.71 -11.77 -7.27
C THR A 87 2.60 -11.84 -6.05
N VAL A 88 3.76 -11.21 -6.13
CA VAL A 88 4.68 -11.04 -4.99
C VAL A 88 4.00 -10.29 -3.85
N PHE A 89 3.20 -9.27 -4.18
CA PHE A 89 2.45 -8.53 -3.18
C PHE A 89 1.50 -9.42 -2.36
N GLU A 90 0.74 -10.30 -3.03
CA GLU A 90 -0.17 -11.24 -2.34
C GLU A 90 0.60 -12.14 -1.36
N VAL A 91 1.75 -12.66 -1.78
CA VAL A 91 2.64 -13.48 -0.93
C VAL A 91 3.08 -12.72 0.30
N ILE A 92 3.67 -11.53 0.11
CA ILE A 92 4.26 -10.75 1.20
C ILE A 92 3.17 -10.20 2.12
N ASN A 93 2.01 -9.81 1.57
CA ASN A 93 0.88 -9.36 2.38
C ASN A 93 0.24 -10.48 3.21
N SER A 94 0.47 -11.75 2.83
CA SER A 94 -0.03 -12.92 3.57
C SER A 94 0.81 -13.29 4.78
N ILE A 95 2.05 -12.82 4.90
CA ILE A 95 2.89 -13.12 6.07
C ILE A 95 2.29 -12.51 7.34
N THR A 96 2.50 -13.16 8.47
CA THR A 96 1.88 -12.73 9.73
C THR A 96 2.43 -11.40 10.24
N GLN A 97 3.63 -11.01 9.83
CA GLN A 97 4.29 -9.74 10.14
C GLN A 97 3.82 -8.56 9.26
N ALA A 98 3.13 -8.81 8.16
CA ALA A 98 2.61 -7.73 7.33
C ALA A 98 1.50 -6.97 8.08
N GLY A 99 1.54 -5.65 8.02
CA GLY A 99 0.43 -4.81 8.40
C GLY A 99 -0.60 -4.73 7.27
N ILE A 100 -1.67 -3.98 7.50
CA ILE A 100 -2.59 -3.66 6.41
C ILE A 100 -1.81 -2.77 5.44
N ALA A 101 -1.74 -3.18 4.17
CA ALA A 101 -1.26 -2.30 3.11
C ALA A 101 -2.16 -1.06 3.08
N GLU A 102 -1.57 0.11 3.00
CA GLU A 102 -2.33 1.35 3.01
C GLU A 102 -3.35 1.31 1.88
N THR A 103 -4.56 1.53 2.27
CA THR A 103 -5.81 1.81 1.57
C THR A 103 -6.01 1.22 0.16
N PRO A 104 -7.14 0.54 -0.03
CA PRO A 104 -7.67 0.31 -1.37
C PRO A 104 -7.83 1.65 -2.10
N PRO A 105 -7.97 1.63 -3.43
CA PRO A 105 -8.23 2.82 -4.19
C PRO A 105 -9.41 3.57 -3.56
N SER A 106 -9.12 4.74 -3.03
CA SER A 106 -10.10 5.64 -2.44
C SER A 106 -10.14 6.93 -3.27
N TRP A 107 -11.16 7.73 -3.04
CA TRP A 107 -11.27 9.04 -3.65
C TRP A 107 -10.00 9.86 -3.46
N GLY A 108 -9.41 10.33 -4.56
CA GLY A 108 -8.15 11.10 -4.54
C GLY A 108 -6.87 10.28 -4.36
N SER A 109 -6.91 8.95 -4.46
CA SER A 109 -5.71 8.12 -4.41
C SER A 109 -4.82 8.33 -5.64
N THR A 110 -3.54 8.66 -5.43
CA THR A 110 -2.58 9.02 -6.49
C THR A 110 -1.70 7.86 -6.99
N SER A 111 -1.70 6.71 -6.33
CA SER A 111 -0.84 5.56 -6.67
C SER A 111 -1.63 4.26 -6.72
N VAL A 112 -2.77 4.28 -7.40
CA VAL A 112 -3.80 3.23 -7.39
C VAL A 112 -3.29 1.89 -7.89
N ASN A 113 -2.37 1.88 -8.87
CA ASN A 113 -1.83 0.67 -9.48
C ASN A 113 -0.64 0.06 -8.74
N ALA A 114 0.01 0.82 -7.87
CA ALA A 114 1.12 0.33 -7.07
C ALA A 114 0.65 -0.42 -5.82
N ARG A 115 1.51 -1.30 -5.31
CA ARG A 115 1.30 -2.04 -4.06
C ARG A 115 2.52 -1.89 -3.17
N GLN A 116 2.26 -1.43 -1.96
CA GLN A 116 3.26 -1.17 -0.94
C GLN A 116 3.15 -2.16 0.22
N LEU A 117 4.26 -2.44 0.85
CA LEU A 117 4.30 -3.28 2.05
C LEU A 117 4.43 -2.42 3.30
N ASN A 118 3.67 -2.75 4.32
CA ASN A 118 3.71 -2.10 5.62
C ASN A 118 4.05 -3.13 6.71
N LEU A 119 5.33 -3.41 6.94
CA LEU A 119 5.74 -4.35 7.99
C LEU A 119 5.40 -3.77 9.37
N ARG A 120 4.80 -4.60 10.24
CA ARG A 120 4.47 -4.25 11.63
C ARG A 120 3.55 -3.02 11.78
N ASN A 121 2.86 -2.58 10.71
CA ASN A 121 2.10 -1.33 10.65
C ASN A 121 2.93 -0.06 10.95
N MET A 122 4.23 -0.08 10.65
CA MET A 122 5.14 1.04 10.94
C MET A 122 5.22 2.08 9.82
N GLY A 123 4.52 1.87 8.69
CA GLY A 123 4.55 2.69 7.49
C GLY A 123 5.28 2.00 6.33
N SER A 124 4.81 2.27 5.12
CA SER A 124 5.34 1.62 3.91
C SER A 124 6.74 2.08 3.51
N ASN A 125 7.13 3.28 3.92
CA ASN A 125 8.45 3.87 3.67
C ASN A 125 9.56 3.35 4.61
N ARG A 126 9.21 2.48 5.59
CA ARG A 126 10.15 1.97 6.61
C ARG A 126 10.49 0.49 6.43
N SER A 127 10.11 -0.08 5.27
CA SER A 127 10.41 -1.47 4.89
C SER A 127 11.25 -1.47 3.61
N LEU A 128 12.45 -2.05 3.67
CA LEU A 128 13.39 -2.07 2.54
C LEU A 128 13.14 -3.26 1.62
N LEU A 129 12.94 -3.01 0.33
CA LEU A 129 12.91 -4.04 -0.71
C LEU A 129 14.29 -4.20 -1.36
N LEU A 130 14.74 -5.44 -1.45
CA LEU A 130 15.94 -5.84 -2.18
C LEU A 130 15.62 -6.91 -3.22
N ILE A 131 16.31 -6.90 -4.35
CA ILE A 131 16.36 -8.01 -5.30
C ILE A 131 17.82 -8.48 -5.37
N ASP A 132 18.05 -9.76 -5.06
CA ASP A 132 19.40 -10.35 -4.95
C ASP A 132 20.36 -9.55 -4.04
N GLY A 133 19.83 -8.89 -3.00
CA GLY A 133 20.59 -8.06 -2.08
C GLY A 133 20.84 -6.63 -2.55
N HIS A 134 20.38 -6.23 -3.72
CA HIS A 134 20.50 -4.88 -4.28
C HIS A 134 19.22 -4.08 -4.07
N ARG A 135 19.33 -2.78 -3.75
CA ARG A 135 18.18 -1.88 -3.61
C ARG A 135 17.50 -1.66 -4.95
N VAL A 136 16.18 -1.58 -4.92
CA VAL A 136 15.35 -1.16 -6.06
C VAL A 136 15.02 0.32 -5.96
N THR A 137 14.71 0.96 -7.09
CA THR A 137 14.26 2.35 -7.09
C THR A 137 12.85 2.49 -6.53
N ASP A 138 12.56 3.64 -5.91
CA ASP A 138 11.22 3.95 -5.41
C ASP A 138 10.21 4.05 -6.56
N TYR A 139 8.95 3.75 -6.26
CA TYR A 139 7.84 4.10 -7.14
C TYR A 139 7.77 5.63 -7.26
N PRO A 140 7.71 6.19 -8.47
CA PRO A 140 7.92 7.62 -8.64
C PRO A 140 6.76 8.51 -8.15
N MET A 141 5.56 7.94 -7.97
CA MET A 141 4.42 8.64 -7.38
C MET A 141 4.33 8.31 -5.89
N PRO A 142 4.38 9.30 -4.99
CA PRO A 142 4.35 9.03 -3.56
C PRO A 142 2.98 8.54 -3.11
N ALA A 143 2.97 7.67 -2.08
CA ALA A 143 1.74 7.18 -1.48
C ALA A 143 0.92 8.34 -0.91
N ASN A 144 -0.30 8.51 -1.40
CA ASN A 144 -1.20 9.61 -1.01
C ASN A 144 -0.52 11.00 -1.05
N GLY A 145 0.42 11.19 -1.98
CA GLY A 145 1.18 12.43 -2.10
C GLY A 145 2.17 12.72 -0.96
N LYS A 146 2.45 11.77 -0.06
CA LYS A 146 3.20 12.01 1.19
C LYS A 146 4.55 11.29 1.25
N THR A 147 4.58 9.97 1.07
CA THR A 147 5.76 9.13 1.34
C THR A 147 6.24 8.39 0.10
N ASN A 148 7.56 8.25 -0.04
CA ASN A 148 8.14 7.38 -1.05
C ASN A 148 8.01 5.91 -0.61
N PHE A 149 7.92 4.98 -1.55
CA PHE A 149 7.82 3.54 -1.28
C PHE A 149 8.27 2.73 -2.49
N GLN A 150 8.54 1.42 -2.30
CA GLN A 150 8.84 0.49 -3.37
C GLN A 150 7.59 -0.27 -3.80
N ASN A 151 7.42 -0.49 -5.12
CA ASN A 151 6.28 -1.20 -5.69
C ASN A 151 6.55 -2.71 -5.76
N TYR A 152 5.74 -3.51 -5.05
CA TYR A 152 5.84 -4.96 -5.01
C TYR A 152 5.04 -5.68 -6.13
N ASN A 153 4.33 -4.93 -6.96
CA ASN A 153 3.49 -5.51 -8.00
C ASN A 153 4.26 -5.92 -9.28
N ASN A 154 5.44 -5.36 -9.48
CA ASN A 154 6.17 -5.44 -10.76
C ASN A 154 7.33 -6.44 -10.70
N ILE A 155 7.19 -7.54 -9.99
CA ILE A 155 8.24 -8.56 -9.86
C ILE A 155 7.66 -9.88 -10.37
N PRO A 156 8.22 -10.45 -11.47
CA PRO A 156 7.72 -11.68 -12.06
C PRO A 156 7.92 -12.87 -11.11
N THR A 157 6.82 -13.55 -10.76
CA THR A 157 6.85 -14.66 -9.81
C THR A 157 7.61 -15.88 -10.33
N GLY A 158 7.69 -16.06 -11.65
CA GLY A 158 8.38 -17.18 -12.28
C GLY A 158 9.89 -17.23 -12.05
N MET A 159 10.53 -16.07 -11.85
CA MET A 159 11.96 -15.95 -11.59
C MET A 159 12.36 -16.13 -10.14
N ILE A 160 11.41 -16.16 -9.21
CA ILE A 160 11.71 -16.21 -7.79
C ILE A 160 12.18 -17.60 -7.39
N ASP A 161 13.36 -17.67 -6.77
CA ASP A 161 13.83 -18.85 -6.04
C ASP A 161 13.21 -18.86 -4.65
N ARG A 162 13.34 -17.74 -3.92
CA ARG A 162 12.73 -17.55 -2.60
C ARG A 162 12.60 -16.07 -2.24
N ILE A 163 11.72 -15.80 -1.28
CA ILE A 163 11.57 -14.49 -0.64
C ILE A 163 12.02 -14.63 0.82
N GLU A 164 12.94 -13.80 1.24
CA GLU A 164 13.43 -13.75 2.62
C GLU A 164 12.90 -12.46 3.27
N VAL A 165 12.19 -12.61 4.39
CA VAL A 165 11.62 -11.46 5.13
C VAL A 165 12.21 -11.42 6.53
N LEU A 166 12.98 -10.38 6.79
CA LEU A 166 13.51 -10.04 8.10
C LEU A 166 12.63 -8.93 8.70
N ALA A 167 11.69 -9.28 9.56
CA ALA A 167 10.72 -8.33 10.10
C ALA A 167 11.17 -7.72 11.45
N THR A 168 12.41 -7.23 11.48
CA THR A 168 13.02 -6.49 12.59
C THR A 168 13.99 -5.44 12.05
N GLY A 169 14.35 -4.46 12.88
CA GLY A 169 15.29 -3.42 12.47
C GLY A 169 16.65 -3.97 12.06
N ALA A 170 17.13 -3.53 10.89
CA ALA A 170 18.35 -4.00 10.26
C ALA A 170 19.22 -2.89 9.67
N SER A 171 19.07 -1.65 10.15
CA SER A 171 19.82 -0.50 9.61
C SER A 171 21.34 -0.61 9.80
N ALA A 172 21.81 -1.34 10.81
CA ALA A 172 23.24 -1.60 11.02
C ALA A 172 23.86 -2.45 9.88
N ILE A 173 23.05 -3.19 9.10
CA ILE A 173 23.50 -4.01 7.95
C ILE A 173 23.17 -3.32 6.63
N TYR A 174 21.93 -2.80 6.48
CA TYR A 174 21.37 -2.33 5.21
C TYR A 174 21.22 -0.80 5.12
N GLY A 175 21.37 -0.06 6.21
CA GLY A 175 21.21 1.40 6.26
C GLY A 175 19.77 1.85 6.39
N SER A 176 19.47 3.06 5.88
CA SER A 176 18.12 3.65 5.87
C SER A 176 17.07 2.72 5.26
N ASP A 177 15.83 2.94 5.64
CA ASP A 177 14.61 2.25 5.18
C ASP A 177 14.41 0.83 5.78
N ALA A 178 15.45 0.28 6.45
CA ALA A 178 15.38 -1.02 7.13
C ALA A 178 14.98 -0.90 8.62
N ILE A 179 14.09 0.05 8.97
CA ILE A 179 13.60 0.21 10.36
C ILE A 179 12.62 -0.91 10.73
N ALA A 180 11.58 -1.09 9.90
CA ALA A 180 10.55 -2.11 10.15
C ALA A 180 10.99 -3.49 9.66
N GLY A 181 11.95 -3.55 8.75
CA GLY A 181 12.49 -4.79 8.23
C GLY A 181 13.01 -4.71 6.81
N VAL A 182 13.38 -5.88 6.28
CA VAL A 182 13.91 -6.07 4.94
C VAL A 182 13.19 -7.21 4.26
N VAL A 183 12.76 -7.00 3.03
CA VAL A 183 12.30 -8.05 2.11
C VAL A 183 13.35 -8.20 1.02
N ASN A 184 13.92 -9.38 0.91
CA ASN A 184 14.92 -9.69 -0.10
C ASN A 184 14.40 -10.80 -1.01
N ILE A 185 14.20 -10.47 -2.29
CA ILE A 185 13.73 -11.42 -3.30
C ILE A 185 14.96 -12.00 -3.98
N ILE A 186 15.18 -13.27 -3.79
CA ILE A 186 16.29 -14.01 -4.42
C ILE A 186 15.78 -14.64 -5.70
N LEU A 187 16.45 -14.33 -6.81
CA LEU A 187 16.11 -14.83 -8.13
C LEU A 187 16.85 -16.15 -8.44
N LYS A 188 16.28 -16.95 -9.34
CA LYS A 188 16.90 -18.18 -9.85
C LYS A 188 18.19 -17.82 -10.59
N LYS A 189 19.30 -18.49 -10.25
CA LYS A 189 20.64 -18.24 -10.83
C LYS A 189 21.17 -19.39 -11.70
N ASN A 190 20.82 -20.63 -11.33
CA ASN A 190 21.28 -21.83 -11.99
C ASN A 190 20.07 -22.66 -12.42
N TYR A 191 19.48 -22.29 -13.53
CA TYR A 191 18.33 -22.98 -14.11
C TYR A 191 18.77 -23.74 -15.36
N GLN A 192 18.26 -24.97 -15.52
CA GLN A 192 18.52 -25.81 -16.68
C GLN A 192 17.19 -26.24 -17.29
N GLY A 193 17.06 -26.11 -18.61
CA GLY A 193 15.84 -26.45 -19.33
C GLY A 193 14.96 -25.23 -19.56
N ASP A 194 13.78 -25.45 -20.10
CA ASP A 194 12.77 -24.45 -20.42
C ASP A 194 11.40 -24.90 -19.91
N ASP A 195 10.74 -24.06 -19.16
CA ASP A 195 9.40 -24.30 -18.64
C ASP A 195 8.44 -23.23 -19.14
N ILE A 196 7.28 -23.68 -19.64
CA ILE A 196 6.13 -22.81 -19.91
C ILE A 196 5.07 -23.08 -18.86
N LYS A 197 4.54 -22.02 -18.30
CA LYS A 197 3.41 -22.03 -17.39
C LYS A 197 2.32 -21.14 -17.90
N VAL A 198 1.10 -21.67 -17.95
CA VAL A 198 -0.12 -20.94 -18.28
C VAL A 198 -1.10 -21.06 -17.14
N GLN A 199 -1.66 -19.94 -16.70
CA GLN A 199 -2.69 -19.90 -15.68
C GLN A 199 -3.86 -19.04 -16.16
N LEU A 200 -5.10 -19.53 -15.98
CA LEU A 200 -6.32 -18.80 -16.28
C LEU A 200 -7.27 -18.91 -15.10
N GLY A 201 -7.87 -17.81 -14.71
CA GLY A 201 -8.77 -17.80 -13.57
C GLY A 201 -9.85 -16.73 -13.63
N THR A 202 -10.85 -16.87 -12.77
CA THR A 202 -11.99 -15.96 -12.67
C THR A 202 -12.55 -15.94 -11.25
N SER A 203 -13.18 -14.82 -10.86
CA SER A 203 -13.99 -14.75 -9.65
C SER A 203 -15.36 -15.36 -9.86
N THR A 204 -15.83 -16.18 -8.93
CA THR A 204 -17.18 -16.77 -8.97
C THR A 204 -18.30 -15.72 -8.87
N ARG A 205 -17.98 -14.52 -8.40
CA ARG A 205 -18.88 -13.36 -8.32
C ARG A 205 -18.86 -12.50 -9.59
N GLY A 206 -17.97 -12.82 -10.56
CA GLY A 206 -17.78 -12.02 -11.79
C GLY A 206 -16.89 -10.81 -11.58
N GLY A 207 -16.65 -10.05 -12.64
CA GLY A 207 -15.91 -8.79 -12.63
C GLY A 207 -14.39 -8.93 -12.57
N ARG A 208 -13.84 -10.11 -12.26
CA ARG A 208 -12.40 -10.34 -12.09
C ARG A 208 -11.97 -11.58 -12.86
N ASP A 209 -11.47 -11.39 -14.07
CA ASP A 209 -10.83 -12.43 -14.87
C ASP A 209 -9.31 -12.17 -14.89
N PHE A 210 -8.50 -13.22 -14.88
CA PHE A 210 -7.05 -13.09 -14.99
C PHE A 210 -6.43 -14.22 -15.79
N GLY A 211 -5.31 -13.92 -16.42
CA GLY A 211 -4.49 -14.88 -17.15
C GLY A 211 -3.03 -14.54 -17.03
N ASP A 212 -2.18 -15.55 -16.95
CA ASP A 212 -0.73 -15.43 -16.87
C ASP A 212 -0.09 -16.45 -17.79
N ILE A 213 0.90 -16.03 -18.55
CA ILE A 213 1.80 -16.88 -19.33
C ILE A 213 3.22 -16.53 -18.92
N ASN A 214 3.94 -17.51 -18.41
CA ASN A 214 5.32 -17.37 -17.97
C ASN A 214 6.20 -18.40 -18.67
N PHE A 215 7.29 -17.92 -19.22
CA PHE A 215 8.34 -18.74 -19.83
C PHE A 215 9.63 -18.50 -19.07
N VAL A 216 10.17 -19.54 -18.45
CA VAL A 216 11.44 -19.53 -17.72
C VAL A 216 12.37 -20.51 -18.37
N GLY A 217 13.60 -20.09 -18.67
CA GLY A 217 14.60 -20.97 -19.21
C GLY A 217 15.99 -20.65 -18.70
N GLY A 218 16.89 -21.60 -18.93
CA GLY A 218 18.29 -21.43 -18.58
C GLY A 218 19.18 -22.46 -19.22
N ARG A 219 20.42 -22.05 -19.45
CA ARG A 219 21.49 -22.89 -20.00
C ARG A 219 22.79 -22.60 -19.28
N SER A 220 23.62 -23.62 -19.13
CA SER A 220 24.97 -23.45 -18.63
C SER A 220 25.97 -24.28 -19.42
N GLY A 221 27.18 -23.79 -19.56
CA GLY A 221 28.35 -24.50 -20.04
C GLY A 221 29.39 -24.63 -18.93
N ASP A 222 30.61 -25.00 -19.29
CA ASP A 222 31.70 -25.27 -18.30
C ASP A 222 32.04 -24.00 -17.49
N ASN A 223 31.95 -22.83 -18.11
CA ASN A 223 32.38 -21.57 -17.51
C ASN A 223 31.36 -20.42 -17.63
N TRP A 224 30.11 -20.69 -18.04
CA TRP A 224 29.06 -19.69 -18.13
C TRP A 224 27.71 -20.24 -17.76
N SER A 225 26.83 -19.36 -17.30
CA SER A 225 25.40 -19.65 -17.15
C SER A 225 24.56 -18.45 -17.59
N VAL A 226 23.40 -18.73 -18.11
CA VAL A 226 22.38 -17.74 -18.42
C VAL A 226 21.01 -18.25 -17.99
N VAL A 227 20.21 -17.36 -17.39
CA VAL A 227 18.82 -17.60 -17.03
C VAL A 227 17.98 -16.47 -17.60
N TYR A 228 16.82 -16.78 -18.13
CA TYR A 228 15.90 -15.82 -18.72
C TYR A 228 14.45 -16.11 -18.35
N ASN A 229 13.65 -15.04 -18.33
CA ASN A 229 12.23 -15.11 -18.09
C ASN A 229 11.49 -14.13 -19.01
N LEU A 230 10.35 -14.57 -19.53
CA LEU A 230 9.37 -13.74 -20.21
C LEU A 230 8.01 -14.01 -19.59
N GLN A 231 7.33 -12.98 -19.11
CA GLN A 231 6.01 -13.13 -18.53
C GLN A 231 5.04 -12.10 -19.13
N ARG A 232 3.81 -12.51 -19.33
CA ARG A 232 2.70 -11.62 -19.57
C ARG A 232 1.55 -12.00 -18.67
N SER A 233 1.03 -11.03 -17.90
CA SER A 233 -0.16 -11.21 -17.11
C SER A 233 -1.22 -10.17 -17.45
N HIS A 234 -2.47 -10.59 -17.45
CA HIS A 234 -3.63 -9.74 -17.68
C HIS A 234 -4.66 -9.94 -16.59
N ARG A 235 -5.19 -8.84 -16.07
CA ARG A 235 -6.23 -8.85 -15.04
C ARG A 235 -7.25 -7.77 -15.33
N THR A 236 -8.52 -8.15 -15.43
CA THR A 236 -9.60 -7.17 -15.58
C THR A 236 -9.79 -6.39 -14.28
N PRO A 237 -10.16 -5.10 -14.36
CA PRO A 237 -10.51 -4.33 -13.17
C PRO A 237 -11.74 -4.91 -12.49
N LEU A 238 -11.75 -4.84 -11.15
CA LEU A 238 -12.92 -5.12 -10.34
C LEU A 238 -13.53 -3.78 -9.92
N TRP A 239 -14.78 -3.55 -10.31
CA TRP A 239 -15.50 -2.33 -9.99
C TRP A 239 -16.44 -2.50 -8.81
N GLY A 240 -16.79 -1.42 -8.14
CA GLY A 240 -17.81 -1.40 -7.10
C GLY A 240 -19.12 -2.05 -7.55
N ARG A 241 -19.57 -1.75 -8.77
CA ARG A 241 -20.78 -2.34 -9.39
C ARG A 241 -20.74 -3.86 -9.61
N ASP A 242 -19.58 -4.48 -9.52
CA ASP A 242 -19.44 -5.94 -9.62
C ASP A 242 -19.66 -6.63 -8.26
N ARG A 243 -19.91 -5.86 -7.20
CA ARG A 243 -20.10 -6.36 -5.82
C ARG A 243 -21.36 -5.76 -5.21
N ARG A 244 -22.27 -6.66 -4.75
CA ARG A 244 -23.58 -6.29 -4.17
C ARG A 244 -23.49 -5.37 -2.97
N TYR A 245 -22.36 -5.32 -2.26
CA TYR A 245 -22.16 -4.44 -1.12
C TYR A 245 -21.63 -3.04 -1.48
N SER A 246 -21.35 -2.78 -2.76
CA SER A 246 -20.81 -1.53 -3.28
C SER A 246 -21.39 -1.11 -4.63
N ASP A 247 -22.41 -1.84 -5.14
CA ASP A 247 -23.01 -1.53 -6.45
C ASP A 247 -24.00 -0.36 -6.39
N SER A 248 -24.53 -0.09 -5.19
CA SER A 248 -25.41 1.05 -4.95
C SER A 248 -25.25 1.61 -3.55
N ASP A 249 -25.63 2.87 -3.36
CA ASP A 249 -25.63 3.52 -2.06
C ASP A 249 -26.66 2.90 -1.10
N ALA A 250 -27.69 2.21 -1.62
CA ALA A 250 -28.67 1.51 -0.83
C ALA A 250 -28.08 0.30 -0.08
N ASP A 251 -27.10 -0.37 -0.67
CA ASP A 251 -26.45 -1.57 -0.07
C ASP A 251 -25.51 -1.21 1.07
N ALA A 252 -25.09 0.03 1.16
CA ALA A 252 -24.26 0.56 2.25
C ALA A 252 -25.00 0.67 3.59
N GLY A 253 -26.21 0.18 3.69
CA GLY A 253 -27.03 0.29 4.91
C GLY A 253 -27.61 1.68 5.15
N TYR A 254 -27.44 2.61 4.23
CA TYR A 254 -28.01 3.96 4.33
C TYR A 254 -29.55 3.99 4.14
N GLY A 255 -30.14 2.98 3.55
CA GLY A 255 -31.59 2.93 3.34
C GLY A 255 -32.43 2.94 4.64
N ALA A 256 -31.90 2.37 5.72
CA ALA A 256 -32.49 2.48 7.06
C ALA A 256 -32.14 3.78 7.79
N TRP A 257 -31.06 4.43 7.38
CA TRP A 257 -30.55 5.69 7.92
C TRP A 257 -31.18 6.92 7.26
N ASP A 258 -31.65 6.82 6.03
CA ASP A 258 -32.28 7.93 5.30
C ASP A 258 -33.48 8.52 6.02
N GLN A 259 -34.22 7.74 6.77
CA GLN A 259 -35.33 8.24 7.56
C GLN A 259 -34.91 8.85 8.92
N ASN A 260 -33.69 8.54 9.38
CA ASN A 260 -33.13 9.00 10.65
C ASN A 260 -31.74 9.67 10.52
N ALA A 261 -31.26 9.97 9.33
CA ALA A 261 -30.00 10.70 9.08
C ALA A 261 -30.03 12.16 9.62
N ARG A 262 -30.83 12.38 10.63
CA ARG A 262 -30.96 13.61 11.41
C ARG A 262 -29.66 13.97 12.13
N MET A 263 -28.73 13.02 12.26
CA MET A 263 -27.61 13.16 13.18
C MET A 263 -26.34 13.70 12.60
N PHE A 264 -26.03 13.55 11.31
CA PHE A 264 -24.74 13.93 10.79
C PHE A 264 -24.73 14.82 9.56
N GLY A 265 -25.87 15.27 9.06
CA GLY A 265 -25.91 16.31 8.02
C GLY A 265 -25.16 15.99 6.73
N TYR A 266 -24.76 14.74 6.52
CA TYR A 266 -24.13 14.31 5.28
C TYR A 266 -25.20 13.75 4.33
N PRO A 267 -25.82 14.65 3.53
CA PRO A 267 -26.59 14.19 2.40
C PRO A 267 -25.63 13.49 1.44
N ARG A 268 -26.14 12.62 0.61
CA ARG A 268 -25.42 12.16 -0.56
C ARG A 268 -24.90 13.40 -1.28
N TYR A 269 -23.59 13.70 -1.14
CA TYR A 269 -23.00 14.96 -1.59
C TYR A 269 -22.95 15.13 -3.10
N THR A 270 -23.19 14.06 -3.83
CA THR A 270 -23.07 14.03 -5.28
C THR A 270 -24.43 13.88 -5.94
N GLY A 271 -24.64 14.60 -7.03
CA GLY A 271 -25.90 14.54 -7.73
C GLY A 271 -26.18 15.79 -8.56
N LEU A 272 -27.45 16.20 -8.61
CA LEU A 272 -27.91 17.44 -9.24
C LEU A 272 -28.52 18.29 -8.15
N MET A 273 -27.83 19.35 -7.75
CA MET A 273 -28.19 20.18 -6.61
C MET A 273 -28.04 21.65 -6.92
N LEU A 274 -29.02 22.45 -6.51
CA LEU A 274 -28.97 23.92 -6.44
C LEU A 274 -29.50 24.30 -5.05
N ALA A 275 -28.84 25.23 -4.36
CA ALA A 275 -29.31 25.76 -3.10
C ALA A 275 -29.51 27.27 -3.21
N ASP A 276 -30.59 27.79 -2.57
CA ASP A 276 -30.91 29.20 -2.52
C ASP A 276 -30.01 29.98 -1.54
N GLY A 277 -30.25 31.28 -1.39
CA GLY A 277 -29.50 32.17 -0.49
C GLY A 277 -29.54 31.78 0.99
N ASN A 278 -30.47 30.92 1.39
CA ASN A 278 -30.58 30.38 2.75
C ASN A 278 -29.97 28.97 2.88
N GLY A 279 -29.36 28.45 1.82
CA GLY A 279 -28.78 27.09 1.79
C GLY A 279 -29.85 25.98 1.68
N LYS A 280 -31.10 26.32 1.37
CA LYS A 280 -32.16 25.36 1.11
C LYS A 280 -32.10 24.87 -0.33
N TYR A 281 -32.16 23.56 -0.54
CA TYR A 281 -32.13 22.98 -1.88
C TYR A 281 -33.41 23.27 -2.65
N ILE A 282 -33.22 23.71 -3.89
CA ILE A 282 -34.31 24.03 -4.85
C ILE A 282 -34.83 22.69 -5.40
N THR A 283 -36.12 22.44 -5.18
CA THR A 283 -36.75 21.18 -5.61
C THR A 283 -36.61 21.00 -7.12
N PRO A 284 -36.06 19.85 -7.58
CA PRO A 284 -35.93 19.57 -9.02
C PRO A 284 -37.30 19.56 -9.72
N PRO A 285 -37.35 19.88 -11.03
CA PRO A 285 -38.54 19.69 -11.83
C PRO A 285 -39.05 18.25 -11.74
N ALA A 286 -40.34 18.06 -11.85
CA ALA A 286 -40.98 16.74 -11.75
C ALA A 286 -40.38 15.77 -12.76
N GLY A 287 -39.92 14.62 -12.25
CA GLY A 287 -39.26 13.58 -13.04
C GLY A 287 -37.78 13.84 -13.39
N ALA A 288 -37.18 14.99 -13.06
CA ALA A 288 -35.80 15.32 -13.42
C ALA A 288 -34.76 14.27 -12.95
N CYS A 289 -34.97 13.68 -11.78
CA CYS A 289 -34.03 12.69 -11.23
C CYS A 289 -34.09 11.32 -11.95
N SER A 290 -35.10 11.06 -12.74
CA SER A 290 -35.36 9.72 -13.34
C SER A 290 -35.54 9.73 -14.86
N GLN A 291 -35.33 10.87 -15.52
CA GLN A 291 -35.54 11.00 -16.97
C GLN A 291 -34.34 10.48 -17.79
N GLY A 292 -34.64 9.86 -18.93
CA GLY A 292 -33.69 9.55 -19.99
C GLY A 292 -32.43 8.79 -19.49
N GLY A 293 -31.27 9.40 -19.70
CA GLY A 293 -29.98 8.84 -19.29
C GLY A 293 -29.70 8.87 -17.80
N PHE A 294 -30.55 9.50 -16.98
CA PHE A 294 -30.47 9.47 -15.51
C PHE A 294 -31.18 8.30 -14.87
N LYS A 295 -31.90 7.49 -15.67
CA LYS A 295 -32.64 6.35 -15.17
C LYS A 295 -31.72 5.44 -14.35
N ASN A 296 -32.03 5.27 -13.06
CA ASN A 296 -31.29 4.53 -12.04
C ASN A 296 -30.02 5.20 -11.48
N ASN A 297 -29.50 6.29 -12.07
CA ASN A 297 -28.33 6.99 -11.52
C ASN A 297 -28.68 7.91 -10.37
N PHE A 298 -29.87 8.52 -10.41
CA PHE A 298 -30.32 9.46 -9.38
C PHE A 298 -31.68 9.09 -8.81
N SER A 299 -31.87 9.45 -7.55
CA SER A 299 -33.18 9.44 -6.86
C SER A 299 -33.46 10.79 -6.25
N GLN A 300 -34.73 11.21 -6.23
CA GLN A 300 -35.08 12.43 -5.52
C GLN A 300 -34.93 12.22 -4.02
N TYR A 301 -34.15 13.08 -3.38
CA TYR A 301 -33.89 13.09 -1.95
C TYR A 301 -34.42 14.38 -1.34
N HIS A 302 -35.01 14.26 -0.13
CA HIS A 302 -35.51 15.42 0.63
C HIS A 302 -34.64 15.61 1.88
N LYS A 303 -34.00 16.78 1.98
CA LYS A 303 -33.14 17.12 3.12
C LYS A 303 -33.94 17.74 4.24
N GLN A 304 -33.80 17.24 5.45
CA GLN A 304 -34.22 17.92 6.66
C GLN A 304 -32.98 18.56 7.31
N THR A 305 -33.05 19.85 7.61
CA THR A 305 -32.01 20.55 8.32
C THR A 305 -32.44 20.69 9.78
N VAL A 306 -31.59 20.31 10.70
CA VAL A 306 -31.84 20.45 12.14
C VAL A 306 -31.06 21.67 12.61
N ALA A 307 -31.75 22.64 13.19
CA ALA A 307 -31.10 23.81 13.74
C ALA A 307 -30.28 23.42 15.00
N THR A 308 -29.09 23.99 15.11
CA THR A 308 -28.23 23.85 16.28
C THR A 308 -28.33 25.09 17.14
N ASN A 309 -28.70 24.94 18.40
CA ASN A 309 -28.58 26.00 19.40
C ASN A 309 -27.19 25.93 20.04
N GLY A 310 -26.21 26.51 19.35
CA GLY A 310 -24.83 26.51 19.81
C GLY A 310 -24.13 25.15 19.69
N THR A 311 -24.34 24.23 20.59
CA THR A 311 -23.71 22.91 20.63
C THR A 311 -24.68 21.73 20.56
N ALA A 312 -25.98 21.96 20.66
CA ALA A 312 -26.97 20.89 20.71
C ALA A 312 -27.91 20.94 19.51
N ILE A 313 -28.16 19.75 18.92
CA ILE A 313 -29.22 19.57 17.91
C ILE A 313 -30.57 19.67 18.63
N ASP A 314 -31.41 20.63 18.23
CA ASP A 314 -32.78 20.75 18.73
C ASP A 314 -33.75 19.99 17.81
N PRO A 315 -34.22 18.78 18.21
CA PRO A 315 -35.16 18.02 17.40
C PRO A 315 -36.52 18.70 17.22
N SER A 316 -36.84 19.71 18.03
CA SER A 316 -38.07 20.49 17.86
C SER A 316 -37.96 21.56 16.78
N ASN A 317 -36.75 21.84 16.29
CA ASN A 317 -36.49 22.87 15.30
C ASN A 317 -35.95 22.26 13.99
N ILE A 318 -36.70 21.30 13.44
CA ILE A 318 -36.44 20.69 12.15
C ILE A 318 -36.96 21.62 11.05
N THR A 319 -36.07 22.10 10.18
CA THR A 319 -36.43 22.89 9.03
C THR A 319 -36.36 22.10 7.75
N ASP A 320 -37.23 22.42 6.82
CA ASP A 320 -37.22 21.86 5.46
C ASP A 320 -35.98 22.35 4.68
N GLY A 321 -35.02 21.45 4.48
CA GLY A 321 -33.79 21.70 3.72
C GLY A 321 -33.96 21.59 2.22
N GLY A 322 -35.17 21.34 1.72
CA GLY A 322 -35.47 21.19 0.29
C GLY A 322 -35.15 19.82 -0.30
N SER A 323 -35.26 19.71 -1.61
CA SER A 323 -35.04 18.44 -2.33
C SER A 323 -34.04 18.59 -3.46
N TYR A 324 -33.34 17.50 -3.79
CA TYR A 324 -32.40 17.45 -4.89
C TYR A 324 -32.34 16.04 -5.49
N CYS A 325 -31.63 15.84 -6.62
CA CYS A 325 -31.38 14.51 -7.18
C CYS A 325 -30.06 13.98 -6.60
N ALA A 326 -30.14 13.02 -5.69
CA ALA A 326 -28.97 12.34 -5.13
C ALA A 326 -28.51 11.20 -6.04
N GLN A 327 -27.21 11.02 -6.20
CA GLN A 327 -26.63 9.90 -6.94
C GLN A 327 -26.83 8.58 -6.18
N ASN A 328 -27.16 7.49 -6.90
CA ASN A 328 -27.41 6.17 -6.31
C ASN A 328 -26.22 5.22 -6.40
N ASP A 329 -25.30 5.43 -7.34
CA ASP A 329 -24.25 4.48 -7.75
C ASP A 329 -22.85 5.09 -7.72
N LEU A 330 -22.60 6.06 -6.85
CA LEU A 330 -21.29 6.73 -6.74
C LEU A 330 -20.16 5.70 -6.61
N PHE A 331 -20.29 4.77 -5.69
CA PHE A 331 -19.27 3.75 -5.40
C PHE A 331 -19.24 2.62 -6.43
N GLY A 332 -20.32 2.39 -7.14
CA GLY A 332 -20.36 1.45 -8.25
C GLY A 332 -19.36 1.76 -9.36
N ASN A 333 -18.97 3.02 -9.47
CA ASN A 333 -18.01 3.48 -10.48
C ASN A 333 -16.55 3.43 -10.01
N TRP A 334 -16.31 3.23 -8.70
CA TRP A 334 -14.95 3.11 -8.17
C TRP A 334 -14.35 1.76 -8.48
N VAL A 335 -13.04 1.76 -8.72
CA VAL A 335 -12.29 0.52 -8.85
C VAL A 335 -11.98 -0.04 -7.45
N LEU A 336 -12.36 -1.28 -7.20
CA LEU A 336 -11.98 -2.02 -5.99
C LEU A 336 -10.59 -2.64 -6.15
N THR A 337 -10.29 -3.12 -7.36
CA THR A 337 -8.97 -3.61 -7.74
C THR A 337 -8.68 -3.17 -9.16
N PRO A 338 -7.58 -2.46 -9.43
CA PRO A 338 -7.24 -1.99 -10.76
C PRO A 338 -7.09 -3.12 -11.79
N GLY A 339 -7.43 -2.81 -13.04
CA GLY A 339 -7.08 -3.64 -14.19
C GLY A 339 -5.59 -3.48 -14.52
N ARG A 340 -4.94 -4.54 -14.99
CA ARG A 340 -3.52 -4.52 -15.36
C ARG A 340 -3.25 -5.43 -16.55
N ASP A 341 -2.36 -4.98 -17.44
CA ASP A 341 -1.72 -5.79 -18.49
C ASP A 341 -0.21 -5.61 -18.28
N ASP A 342 0.45 -6.63 -17.72
CA ASP A 342 1.86 -6.60 -17.34
C ASP A 342 2.67 -7.39 -18.37
N ARG A 343 3.86 -6.90 -18.72
CA ARG A 343 4.83 -7.53 -19.61
C ARG A 343 6.20 -7.42 -18.99
N ASP A 344 6.80 -8.55 -18.71
CA ASP A 344 8.05 -8.62 -17.98
C ASP A 344 9.06 -9.42 -18.78
N ALA A 345 10.30 -8.95 -18.79
CA ALA A 345 11.43 -9.62 -19.36
C ALA A 345 12.63 -9.53 -18.41
N PHE A 346 13.28 -10.64 -18.15
CA PHE A 346 14.47 -10.70 -17.31
C PHE A 346 15.51 -11.62 -17.93
N ILE A 347 16.77 -11.21 -17.86
CA ILE A 347 17.92 -12.06 -18.22
C ILE A 347 19.04 -11.82 -17.21
N ALA A 348 19.66 -12.89 -16.75
CA ALA A 348 20.87 -12.84 -15.94
C ALA A 348 21.88 -13.86 -16.41
N GLY A 349 23.15 -13.52 -16.29
CA GLY A 349 24.23 -14.42 -16.70
C GLY A 349 25.48 -14.27 -15.85
N THR A 350 26.30 -15.33 -15.86
CA THR A 350 27.62 -15.37 -15.22
C THR A 350 28.63 -15.93 -16.18
N TYR A 351 29.88 -15.47 -16.05
CA TYR A 351 31.04 -16.00 -16.79
C TYR A 351 32.21 -16.17 -15.85
N ASP A 352 32.74 -17.39 -15.73
CA ASP A 352 33.89 -17.74 -14.91
C ASP A 352 35.14 -17.72 -15.74
N PHE A 353 36.14 -16.92 -15.35
CA PHE A 353 37.42 -16.83 -16.04
C PHE A 353 38.40 -17.95 -15.67
N GLY A 354 38.04 -18.89 -14.80
CA GLY A 354 38.83 -20.07 -14.43
C GLY A 354 39.92 -19.81 -13.40
N ASN A 355 40.13 -18.59 -12.95
CA ASN A 355 41.15 -18.21 -11.97
C ASN A 355 40.55 -17.65 -10.67
N GLY A 356 39.34 -18.03 -10.33
CA GLY A 356 38.62 -17.52 -9.19
C GLY A 356 37.97 -16.13 -9.41
N LEU A 357 38.02 -15.62 -10.65
CA LEU A 357 37.35 -14.39 -11.06
C LEU A 357 36.11 -14.74 -11.87
N GLN A 358 34.98 -14.15 -11.53
CA GLN A 358 33.72 -14.30 -12.25
C GLN A 358 33.11 -12.93 -12.56
N ALA A 359 32.63 -12.74 -13.79
CA ALA A 359 31.77 -11.63 -14.18
C ALA A 359 30.30 -12.07 -14.08
N TYR A 360 29.41 -11.13 -13.76
CA TYR A 360 27.99 -11.36 -13.78
C TYR A 360 27.22 -10.10 -14.23
N GLY A 361 26.00 -10.32 -14.67
CA GLY A 361 25.11 -9.22 -15.00
C GLY A 361 23.67 -9.66 -15.11
N SER A 362 22.76 -8.71 -14.95
CA SER A 362 21.33 -8.90 -15.12
C SER A 362 20.67 -7.66 -15.72
N VAL A 363 19.60 -7.87 -16.47
CA VAL A 363 18.72 -6.84 -17.01
C VAL A 363 17.30 -7.27 -16.76
N GLY A 364 16.55 -6.46 -16.03
CA GLY A 364 15.11 -6.56 -15.84
C GLY A 364 14.39 -5.42 -16.57
N TYR A 365 13.28 -5.75 -17.20
CA TYR A 365 12.35 -4.79 -17.79
C TYR A 365 10.93 -5.16 -17.43
N TRP A 366 10.18 -4.19 -16.92
CA TRP A 366 8.77 -4.33 -16.54
C TRP A 366 7.96 -3.21 -17.17
N GLU A 367 6.88 -3.58 -17.85
CA GLU A 367 5.92 -2.65 -18.42
C GLU A 367 4.52 -3.03 -17.93
N THR A 368 3.77 -2.04 -17.46
CA THR A 368 2.40 -2.21 -16.99
C THR A 368 1.50 -1.19 -17.66
N HIS A 369 0.34 -1.63 -18.12
CA HIS A 369 -0.78 -0.77 -18.47
C HIS A 369 -1.90 -0.97 -17.44
N GLY A 370 -2.10 0.04 -16.60
CA GLY A 370 -3.10 0.04 -15.53
C GLY A 370 -4.39 0.75 -15.94
N VAL A 371 -5.52 0.29 -15.41
CA VAL A 371 -6.83 0.94 -15.58
C VAL A 371 -7.50 1.09 -14.23
N SER A 372 -7.86 2.33 -13.89
CA SER A 372 -8.52 2.65 -12.63
C SER A 372 -9.58 3.73 -12.80
N ASN A 373 -10.39 3.94 -11.76
CA ASN A 373 -11.27 5.09 -11.62
C ASN A 373 -11.60 5.25 -10.14
N THR A 374 -11.49 6.46 -9.63
CA THR A 374 -11.81 6.78 -8.24
C THR A 374 -12.95 7.78 -8.11
N GLN A 375 -13.40 8.37 -9.22
CA GLN A 375 -14.53 9.31 -9.24
C GLN A 375 -15.02 9.58 -10.66
N LEU A 376 -16.26 10.06 -10.77
CA LEU A 376 -16.79 10.64 -11.99
C LEU A 376 -16.66 12.17 -11.92
N PRO A 377 -16.37 12.82 -13.05
CA PRO A 377 -16.29 14.29 -13.11
C PRO A 377 -17.61 14.98 -12.70
N PHE A 378 -17.50 16.13 -12.08
CA PHE A 378 -18.63 16.94 -11.64
C PHE A 378 -18.29 18.43 -11.64
N LEU A 379 -19.32 19.27 -11.66
CA LEU A 379 -19.23 20.70 -11.45
C LEU A 379 -19.55 21.04 -9.99
N TYR A 380 -18.67 21.75 -9.34
CA TYR A 380 -18.80 22.22 -7.96
C TYR A 380 -18.06 23.57 -7.82
N PRO A 381 -18.46 24.51 -6.93
CA PRO A 381 -17.83 25.83 -6.81
C PRO A 381 -16.40 25.72 -6.25
N MET A 382 -15.44 25.53 -7.14
CA MET A 382 -13.99 25.48 -6.87
C MET A 382 -13.23 26.11 -8.04
N GLY A 383 -11.93 26.29 -7.89
CA GLY A 383 -11.06 26.61 -9.03
C GLY A 383 -11.25 27.98 -9.68
N GLY A 384 -11.90 28.93 -9.01
CA GLY A 384 -12.10 30.28 -9.52
C GLY A 384 -13.43 30.49 -10.23
N ILE A 385 -14.32 29.47 -10.30
CA ILE A 385 -15.72 29.68 -10.66
C ILE A 385 -16.49 30.22 -9.45
N PRO A 386 -17.58 31.00 -9.64
CA PRO A 386 -18.28 31.65 -8.55
C PRO A 386 -18.81 30.65 -7.50
N GLY A 387 -18.52 30.87 -6.23
CA GLY A 387 -19.08 30.08 -5.11
C GLY A 387 -20.58 30.36 -4.92
N SER A 388 -20.98 31.62 -5.20
CA SER A 388 -22.38 32.09 -5.16
C SER A 388 -22.62 33.05 -6.32
N PHE A 389 -23.83 33.05 -6.81
CA PHE A 389 -24.25 33.98 -7.89
C PHE A 389 -25.76 34.29 -7.84
N TYR A 390 -26.17 35.37 -8.48
CA TYR A 390 -27.56 35.67 -8.66
C TYR A 390 -28.09 35.08 -9.97
N ASP A 391 -29.09 34.20 -9.88
CA ASP A 391 -29.79 33.65 -11.06
C ASP A 391 -30.89 34.61 -11.51
N GLN A 392 -30.70 35.22 -12.68
CA GLN A 392 -31.67 36.13 -13.26
C GLN A 392 -33.00 35.43 -13.62
N GLY A 393 -32.93 34.11 -13.93
CA GLY A 393 -34.11 33.32 -14.32
C GLY A 393 -35.08 33.08 -13.16
N SER A 394 -34.59 32.78 -11.97
CA SER A 394 -35.39 32.57 -10.76
C SER A 394 -35.50 33.81 -9.88
N GLY A 395 -34.66 34.79 -10.06
CA GLY A 395 -34.59 35.98 -9.19
C GLY A 395 -34.02 35.66 -7.79
N GLN A 396 -33.24 34.62 -7.64
CA GLN A 396 -32.68 34.16 -6.37
C GLN A 396 -31.15 34.11 -6.37
N VAL A 397 -30.55 34.29 -5.21
CA VAL A 397 -29.12 33.96 -5.00
C VAL A 397 -28.97 32.46 -4.89
N ILE A 398 -28.03 31.90 -5.64
CA ILE A 398 -27.61 30.49 -5.55
C ILE A 398 -26.31 30.46 -4.74
N THR A 399 -26.31 29.75 -3.63
CA THR A 399 -25.17 29.67 -2.69
C THR A 399 -24.41 28.36 -2.76
N ASN A 400 -24.99 27.33 -3.38
CA ASN A 400 -24.35 26.06 -3.63
C ASN A 400 -24.96 25.41 -4.87
N TYR A 401 -24.14 24.77 -5.66
CA TYR A 401 -24.56 23.98 -6.82
C TYR A 401 -23.66 22.77 -7.00
N PHE A 402 -24.22 21.67 -7.49
CA PHE A 402 -23.50 20.45 -7.81
C PHE A 402 -24.13 19.80 -9.03
N ARG A 403 -23.33 19.45 -10.02
CA ARG A 403 -23.79 18.76 -11.24
C ARG A 403 -22.87 17.61 -11.55
N GLN A 404 -23.26 16.40 -11.07
CA GLN A 404 -22.58 15.15 -11.37
C GLN A 404 -22.82 14.75 -12.82
N LEU A 405 -21.76 14.33 -13.52
CA LEU A 405 -21.87 13.71 -14.84
C LEU A 405 -22.03 12.18 -14.69
N THR A 406 -22.78 11.61 -15.63
CA THR A 406 -22.99 10.16 -15.68
C THR A 406 -22.16 9.51 -16.79
N PRO A 407 -21.84 8.21 -16.70
CA PRO A 407 -21.14 7.51 -17.76
C PRO A 407 -21.85 7.57 -19.13
N ALA A 408 -23.17 7.66 -19.15
CA ALA A 408 -23.95 7.81 -20.38
C ALA A 408 -23.71 9.16 -21.07
N GLU A 409 -23.63 10.25 -20.30
CA GLU A 409 -23.32 11.58 -20.80
C GLU A 409 -21.88 11.68 -21.33
N MET A 410 -20.94 11.05 -20.64
CA MET A 410 -19.52 11.05 -21.02
C MET A 410 -19.19 10.11 -22.20
N GLY A 411 -20.09 9.15 -22.50
CA GLY A 411 -19.82 8.09 -23.45
C GLY A 411 -18.86 7.00 -22.93
N GLY A 412 -18.71 6.92 -21.61
CA GLY A 412 -17.83 5.99 -20.89
C GLY A 412 -17.59 6.45 -19.45
N TYR A 413 -16.73 5.74 -18.74
CA TYR A 413 -16.48 6.02 -17.32
C TYR A 413 -15.37 7.07 -17.07
N GLY A 414 -14.68 7.56 -18.10
CA GLY A 414 -13.57 8.49 -17.94
C GLY A 414 -12.41 7.90 -17.13
N ASN A 415 -12.10 6.62 -17.38
CA ASN A 415 -11.08 5.91 -16.61
C ASN A 415 -9.70 6.55 -16.73
N THR A 416 -8.95 6.49 -15.64
CA THR A 416 -7.52 6.79 -15.61
C THR A 416 -6.72 5.61 -16.11
N HIS A 417 -5.70 5.88 -16.91
CA HIS A 417 -4.78 4.90 -17.47
C HIS A 417 -3.36 5.23 -17.03
N ASP A 418 -2.67 4.24 -16.47
CA ASP A 418 -1.28 4.34 -16.04
C ASP A 418 -0.40 3.48 -16.93
N ASP A 419 0.51 4.12 -17.67
CA ASP A 419 1.58 3.45 -18.40
C ASP A 419 2.86 3.50 -17.59
N GLU A 420 3.28 2.34 -17.08
CA GLU A 420 4.45 2.20 -16.23
C GLU A 420 5.57 1.46 -16.97
N LYS A 421 6.81 1.92 -16.81
CA LYS A 421 8.01 1.24 -17.31
C LYS A 421 9.12 1.30 -16.29
N ASN A 422 9.72 0.14 -16.00
CA ASN A 422 10.83 0.02 -15.08
C ASN A 422 11.98 -0.76 -15.71
N TRP A 423 13.19 -0.23 -15.59
CA TRP A 423 14.45 -0.86 -15.95
C TRP A 423 15.28 -1.06 -14.70
N ASP A 424 15.85 -2.24 -14.58
CA ASP A 424 16.81 -2.58 -13.53
C ASP A 424 17.98 -3.33 -14.14
N ILE A 425 19.19 -2.76 -14.06
CA ILE A 425 20.38 -3.27 -14.70
C ILE A 425 21.48 -3.38 -13.65
N HIS A 426 22.06 -4.56 -13.51
CA HIS A 426 23.21 -4.81 -12.67
C HIS A 426 24.33 -5.47 -13.46
N THR A 427 25.56 -5.10 -13.15
CA THR A 427 26.77 -5.79 -13.63
C THR A 427 27.85 -5.77 -12.57
N GLY A 428 28.69 -6.78 -12.57
CA GLY A 428 29.72 -6.87 -11.53
C GLY A 428 30.80 -7.88 -11.81
N LEU A 429 31.79 -7.84 -10.95
CA LEU A 429 32.86 -8.78 -10.85
C LEU A 429 32.96 -9.32 -9.45
N ARG A 430 33.19 -10.60 -9.29
CA ARG A 430 33.44 -11.21 -7.99
C ARG A 430 34.58 -12.19 -8.05
N GLY A 431 35.21 -12.37 -6.93
CA GLY A 431 36.36 -13.24 -6.91
C GLY A 431 36.86 -13.51 -5.49
N THR A 432 38.02 -14.14 -5.42
CA THR A 432 38.69 -14.48 -4.16
C THR A 432 40.03 -13.78 -4.03
N LEU A 433 40.46 -13.55 -2.79
CA LEU A 433 41.77 -12.98 -2.43
C LEU A 433 42.45 -13.85 -1.35
N PHE A 434 43.77 -13.79 -1.29
CA PHE A 434 44.58 -14.45 -0.24
C PHE A 434 44.27 -15.95 -0.09
N ASP A 435 44.48 -16.70 -1.18
CA ASP A 435 44.25 -18.15 -1.24
C ASP A 435 42.83 -18.56 -0.82
N ASN A 436 41.85 -17.86 -1.38
CA ASN A 436 40.41 -18.06 -1.13
C ASN A 436 39.95 -17.73 0.32
N ARG A 437 40.75 -17.00 1.09
CA ARG A 437 40.40 -16.60 2.45
C ARG A 437 39.31 -15.51 2.47
N PHE A 438 39.32 -14.61 1.49
CA PHE A 438 38.33 -13.57 1.33
C PHE A 438 37.65 -13.65 -0.02
N ASN A 439 36.35 -13.47 -0.03
CA ASN A 439 35.56 -13.25 -1.23
C ASN A 439 35.27 -11.76 -1.36
N TRP A 440 35.40 -11.24 -2.56
CA TRP A 440 35.02 -9.85 -2.87
C TRP A 440 33.98 -9.82 -3.98
N ASP A 441 33.12 -8.82 -3.97
CA ASP A 441 32.10 -8.58 -4.96
C ASP A 441 31.96 -7.08 -5.23
N LEU A 442 32.17 -6.68 -6.48
CA LEU A 442 31.98 -5.33 -6.98
C LEU A 442 30.74 -5.32 -7.86
N ASN A 443 29.73 -4.55 -7.48
CA ASN A 443 28.49 -4.37 -8.25
C ASN A 443 28.32 -2.92 -8.69
N LEU A 444 27.82 -2.73 -9.91
CA LEU A 444 27.34 -1.47 -10.47
C LEU A 444 25.90 -1.69 -10.92
N GLY A 445 24.99 -0.80 -10.52
CA GLY A 445 23.58 -0.88 -10.85
C GLY A 445 23.00 0.43 -11.33
N HIS A 446 22.03 0.34 -12.25
CA HIS A 446 21.19 1.45 -12.72
C HIS A 446 19.76 1.00 -12.79
N ALA A 447 18.86 1.74 -12.11
CA ALA A 447 17.43 1.52 -12.16
C ALA A 447 16.69 2.80 -12.53
N LYS A 448 15.61 2.67 -13.30
CA LYS A 448 14.77 3.81 -13.71
C LYS A 448 13.33 3.38 -13.84
N TYR A 449 12.44 4.10 -13.15
CA TYR A 449 11.01 3.90 -13.17
C TYR A 449 10.30 5.12 -13.76
N ILE A 450 9.38 4.91 -14.70
CA ILE A 450 8.59 5.97 -15.35
C ILE A 450 7.12 5.58 -15.23
N VAL A 451 6.29 6.50 -14.76
CA VAL A 451 4.82 6.40 -14.77
C VAL A 451 4.27 7.55 -15.58
N ARG A 452 3.36 7.25 -16.49
CA ARG A 452 2.54 8.22 -17.21
C ARG A 452 1.09 7.94 -16.92
N GLU A 453 0.48 8.84 -16.18
CA GLU A 453 -0.93 8.76 -15.84
C GLU A 453 -1.71 9.66 -16.82
N SER A 454 -2.68 9.07 -17.52
CA SER A 454 -3.57 9.79 -18.44
C SER A 454 -4.99 9.73 -17.90
N TYR A 455 -5.64 10.89 -17.79
CA TYR A 455 -6.97 11.03 -17.22
C TYR A 455 -7.82 12.03 -17.98
N THR A 456 -9.12 12.03 -17.73
CA THR A 456 -10.06 13.01 -18.27
C THR A 456 -10.40 14.03 -17.19
N GLY A 457 -9.96 15.26 -17.38
CA GLY A 457 -10.32 16.41 -16.56
C GLY A 457 -11.41 17.25 -17.23
N LEU A 458 -11.78 18.35 -16.58
CA LEU A 458 -12.79 19.30 -17.05
C LEU A 458 -12.19 20.69 -17.22
N ASN A 459 -12.59 21.39 -18.25
CA ASN A 459 -12.55 22.84 -18.28
C ASN A 459 -13.73 23.35 -17.45
N GLU A 460 -13.47 23.68 -16.18
CA GLU A 460 -14.51 24.06 -15.21
C GLU A 460 -15.27 25.29 -15.65
N GLN A 461 -14.59 26.33 -16.11
CA GLN A 461 -15.24 27.53 -16.61
C GLN A 461 -16.11 27.24 -17.85
N GLY A 462 -15.63 26.35 -18.74
CA GLY A 462 -16.38 25.88 -19.91
C GLY A 462 -17.64 25.12 -19.50
N MET A 463 -17.53 24.23 -18.55
CA MET A 463 -18.67 23.48 -17.98
C MET A 463 -19.63 24.39 -17.24
N PHE A 464 -19.11 25.34 -16.43
CA PHE A 464 -19.92 26.34 -15.75
C PHE A 464 -20.72 27.18 -16.75
N ASN A 465 -20.06 27.72 -17.77
CA ASN A 465 -20.72 28.51 -18.81
C ASN A 465 -21.75 27.72 -19.62
N TYR A 466 -21.53 26.40 -19.80
CA TYR A 466 -22.48 25.53 -20.47
C TYR A 466 -23.80 25.42 -19.70
N PHE A 467 -23.77 25.36 -18.38
CA PHE A 467 -24.97 25.26 -17.53
C PHE A 467 -25.56 26.59 -17.11
N PHE A 468 -24.73 27.62 -16.89
CA PHE A 468 -25.13 28.87 -16.31
C PHE A 468 -25.00 30.10 -17.26
N GLY A 469 -24.45 29.87 -18.46
CA GLY A 469 -24.19 30.95 -19.41
C GLY A 469 -23.01 31.86 -19.02
N PRO A 470 -22.74 32.91 -19.80
CA PRO A 470 -21.74 33.89 -19.46
C PRO A 470 -22.24 34.82 -18.36
N GLN A 471 -21.33 35.47 -17.65
CA GLN A 471 -21.68 36.52 -16.68
C GLN A 471 -22.36 37.71 -17.35
N GLN A 472 -23.48 38.14 -16.82
CA GLN A 472 -24.32 39.19 -17.39
C GLN A 472 -24.18 40.53 -16.63
N GLY A 473 -23.37 40.57 -15.59
CA GLY A 473 -23.16 41.74 -14.77
C GLY A 473 -22.97 41.41 -13.30
N THR A 474 -23.20 42.35 -12.42
CA THR A 474 -23.14 42.19 -10.96
C THR A 474 -24.38 42.90 -10.36
N THR A 475 -24.96 42.33 -9.30
CA THR A 475 -26.08 42.91 -8.56
C THR A 475 -25.79 42.88 -7.07
N THR A 476 -26.25 43.88 -6.34
CA THR A 476 -26.11 43.97 -4.88
C THR A 476 -27.37 43.48 -4.18
N ILE A 477 -27.28 42.49 -3.33
CA ILE A 477 -28.40 41.95 -2.54
C ILE A 477 -27.97 41.83 -1.08
N GLY A 478 -28.72 42.45 -0.18
CA GLY A 478 -28.43 42.46 1.25
C GLY A 478 -27.11 43.16 1.62
N GLY A 479 -26.55 43.95 0.71
CA GLY A 479 -25.28 44.65 0.89
C GLY A 479 -24.06 43.87 0.34
N GLU A 480 -24.29 42.71 -0.24
CA GLU A 480 -23.24 41.89 -0.91
C GLU A 480 -23.40 41.88 -2.41
N ASP A 481 -22.29 41.90 -3.15
CA ASP A 481 -22.26 41.89 -4.60
C ASP A 481 -22.17 40.46 -5.14
N TYR A 482 -23.13 40.08 -5.99
CA TYR A 482 -23.20 38.79 -6.64
C TYR A 482 -23.04 38.95 -8.16
N PRO A 483 -22.20 38.10 -8.81
CA PRO A 483 -22.18 38.02 -10.26
C PRO A 483 -23.54 37.50 -10.76
N VAL A 484 -24.03 38.02 -11.88
CA VAL A 484 -25.34 37.65 -12.46
C VAL A 484 -25.16 36.63 -13.55
N TYR A 485 -25.89 35.51 -13.45
CA TYR A 485 -25.94 34.44 -14.45
C TYR A 485 -27.40 34.03 -14.71
N THR A 486 -27.60 33.17 -15.70
CA THR A 486 -28.92 32.60 -15.99
C THR A 486 -28.79 31.07 -16.12
N ILE A 487 -29.37 30.34 -15.18
CA ILE A 487 -29.32 28.87 -15.20
C ILE A 487 -30.09 28.35 -16.41
N ASN A 488 -29.43 27.56 -17.24
CA ASN A 488 -30.11 26.78 -18.26
C ASN A 488 -30.77 25.55 -17.62
N GLN A 489 -32.01 25.72 -17.19
CA GLN A 489 -32.79 24.69 -16.48
C GLN A 489 -32.86 23.37 -17.26
N GLN A 490 -33.00 23.43 -18.58
CA GLN A 490 -33.06 22.24 -19.42
C GLN A 490 -31.71 21.47 -19.41
N ARG A 491 -30.60 22.16 -19.55
CA ARG A 491 -29.26 21.53 -19.53
C ARG A 491 -28.90 21.01 -18.15
N PHE A 492 -29.24 21.75 -17.11
CA PHE A 492 -28.87 21.40 -15.75
C PHE A 492 -29.60 20.14 -15.25
N TRP A 493 -30.92 20.03 -15.52
CA TRP A 493 -31.76 18.97 -15.00
C TRP A 493 -32.01 17.80 -15.96
N ASN A 494 -31.45 17.80 -17.17
CA ASN A 494 -31.54 16.71 -18.11
C ASN A 494 -30.15 16.19 -18.50
N PRO A 495 -30.06 14.95 -18.98
CA PRO A 495 -28.83 14.41 -19.54
C PRO A 495 -28.36 15.24 -20.73
N ILE A 496 -27.07 15.54 -20.76
CA ILE A 496 -26.41 16.17 -21.90
C ILE A 496 -25.91 15.11 -22.88
N SER A 497 -25.69 15.50 -24.13
CA SER A 497 -25.10 14.61 -25.12
C SER A 497 -23.59 14.44 -24.89
N THR A 498 -23.04 13.31 -25.33
CA THR A 498 -21.58 13.11 -25.32
C THR A 498 -20.84 14.15 -26.18
N ALA A 499 -21.50 14.72 -27.21
CA ALA A 499 -20.94 15.79 -28.01
C ALA A 499 -20.81 17.09 -27.20
N ASP A 500 -21.81 17.42 -26.40
CA ASP A 500 -21.79 18.58 -25.49
C ASP A 500 -20.72 18.39 -24.39
N TYR A 501 -20.66 17.20 -23.78
CA TYR A 501 -19.62 16.85 -22.80
C TYR A 501 -18.21 17.10 -23.35
N ARG A 502 -17.93 16.67 -24.57
CA ARG A 502 -16.63 16.85 -25.22
C ARG A 502 -16.24 18.29 -25.45
N THR A 503 -17.15 19.26 -25.35
CA THR A 503 -16.83 20.68 -25.49
C THR A 503 -16.06 21.24 -24.29
N PHE A 504 -16.17 20.59 -23.14
CA PHE A 504 -15.46 20.98 -21.90
C PHE A 504 -14.63 19.85 -21.27
N ALA A 505 -14.70 18.63 -21.78
CA ALA A 505 -13.80 17.58 -21.37
C ALA A 505 -12.39 17.80 -21.93
N VAL A 506 -11.38 17.59 -21.11
CA VAL A 506 -9.97 17.79 -21.46
C VAL A 506 -9.16 16.56 -21.06
N SER A 507 -8.33 16.04 -21.95
CA SER A 507 -7.38 15.00 -21.59
C SER A 507 -6.16 15.60 -20.89
N GLY A 508 -5.83 15.09 -19.71
CA GLY A 508 -4.65 15.46 -18.94
C GLY A 508 -3.63 14.34 -18.88
N GLN A 509 -2.38 14.70 -18.64
CA GLN A 509 -1.31 13.72 -18.44
C GLN A 509 -0.31 14.18 -17.38
N ASN A 510 -0.08 13.33 -16.39
CA ASN A 510 1.00 13.49 -15.41
C ASN A 510 2.16 12.55 -15.76
N THR A 511 3.38 12.97 -15.44
CA THR A 511 4.55 12.12 -15.62
C THR A 511 5.37 12.12 -14.34
N ALA A 512 5.67 10.93 -13.85
CA ALA A 512 6.54 10.72 -12.71
C ALA A 512 7.72 9.85 -13.12
N VAL A 513 8.91 10.21 -12.65
CA VAL A 513 10.15 9.47 -12.93
C VAL A 513 10.95 9.35 -11.65
N SER A 514 11.47 8.17 -11.37
CA SER A 514 12.50 7.95 -10.37
C SER A 514 13.68 7.20 -10.97
N TRP A 515 14.86 7.35 -10.39
CA TRP A 515 16.06 6.64 -10.82
C TRP A 515 17.02 6.43 -9.65
N MET A 516 17.88 5.43 -9.80
CA MET A 516 18.94 5.15 -8.84
C MET A 516 20.16 4.57 -9.57
N ASP A 517 21.31 5.21 -9.36
CA ASP A 517 22.63 4.69 -9.70
C ASP A 517 23.31 4.18 -8.44
N GLN A 518 23.84 2.98 -8.48
CA GLN A 518 24.46 2.38 -7.31
C GLN A 518 25.79 1.70 -7.63
N ALA A 519 26.73 1.80 -6.71
CA ALA A 519 27.97 1.06 -6.71
C ALA A 519 28.21 0.45 -5.32
N SER A 520 28.60 -0.81 -5.27
CA SER A 520 28.92 -1.46 -4.00
C SER A 520 30.14 -2.36 -4.13
N LEU A 521 30.96 -2.37 -3.08
CA LEU A 521 32.07 -3.29 -2.91
C LEU A 521 31.89 -4.04 -1.58
N ASN A 522 31.74 -5.35 -1.66
CA ASN A 522 31.62 -6.23 -0.52
C ASN A 522 32.92 -7.04 -0.36
N LEU A 523 33.36 -7.27 0.87
CA LEU A 523 34.48 -8.13 1.21
C LEU A 523 34.06 -9.03 2.37
N THR A 524 34.11 -10.34 2.21
CA THR A 524 33.72 -11.30 3.24
C THR A 524 34.78 -12.39 3.39
N GLY A 525 34.99 -12.86 4.62
CA GLY A 525 36.00 -13.93 4.85
C GLY A 525 36.26 -14.15 6.34
N ASP A 526 37.27 -14.95 6.60
CA ASP A 526 37.71 -15.27 7.96
C ASP A 526 39.00 -14.50 8.32
N LEU A 527 38.99 -13.71 9.43
CA LEU A 527 40.13 -12.87 9.87
C LEU A 527 41.23 -13.72 10.52
N PHE A 528 40.91 -14.36 11.62
CA PHE A 528 41.82 -15.18 12.40
C PHE A 528 41.03 -16.25 13.20
N ASN A 529 41.71 -17.25 13.70
CA ASN A 529 41.08 -18.29 14.52
C ASN A 529 41.19 -17.93 16.00
N THR A 530 40.06 -18.02 16.70
CA THR A 530 39.99 -18.11 18.16
C THR A 530 40.12 -19.58 18.60
N TRP A 531 40.06 -19.83 19.90
CA TRP A 531 39.95 -21.18 20.45
C TRP A 531 38.67 -21.93 20.03
N ALA A 532 37.62 -21.19 19.63
CA ALA A 532 36.31 -21.73 19.27
C ALA A 532 36.04 -21.69 17.75
N GLY A 533 37.03 -21.33 16.93
CA GLY A 533 36.89 -21.26 15.48
C GLY A 533 37.23 -19.90 14.85
N PRO A 534 37.03 -19.77 13.53
CA PRO A 534 37.39 -18.55 12.81
C PRO A 534 36.45 -17.38 13.13
N VAL A 535 37.02 -16.18 13.25
CA VAL A 535 36.27 -14.92 13.31
C VAL A 535 35.86 -14.55 11.90
N GLY A 536 34.55 -14.66 11.59
CA GLY A 536 33.99 -14.22 10.33
C GLY A 536 33.92 -12.69 10.26
N PHE A 537 34.18 -12.17 9.08
CA PHE A 537 34.17 -10.73 8.77
C PHE A 537 33.40 -10.44 7.50
N ALA A 538 32.63 -9.36 7.50
CA ALA A 538 32.13 -8.71 6.29
C ALA A 538 32.37 -7.20 6.36
N GLY A 539 32.77 -6.63 5.23
CA GLY A 539 32.91 -5.19 5.03
C GLY A 539 32.17 -4.78 3.76
N VAL A 540 31.55 -3.61 3.77
CA VAL A 540 30.85 -3.04 2.62
C VAL A 540 31.12 -1.57 2.46
N LEU A 541 31.32 -1.15 1.21
CA LEU A 541 31.31 0.25 0.79
C LEU A 541 30.23 0.42 -0.25
N GLU A 542 29.39 1.45 -0.11
CA GLU A 542 28.29 1.73 -1.05
C GLU A 542 28.27 3.21 -1.42
N ALA A 543 27.95 3.49 -2.67
CA ALA A 543 27.64 4.81 -3.18
C ALA A 543 26.34 4.74 -3.96
N ASN A 544 25.35 5.55 -3.59
CA ASN A 544 24.07 5.63 -4.28
C ASN A 544 23.77 7.07 -4.64
N HIS A 545 23.33 7.28 -5.88
CA HIS A 545 22.79 8.54 -6.35
C HIS A 545 21.36 8.26 -6.85
N GLN A 546 20.38 8.83 -6.20
CA GLN A 546 18.98 8.63 -6.53
C GLN A 546 18.24 9.95 -6.71
N GLY A 547 17.18 9.92 -7.45
CA GLY A 547 16.33 11.08 -7.67
C GLY A 547 14.92 10.71 -8.08
N TYR A 548 14.04 11.69 -7.98
CA TYR A 548 12.70 11.60 -8.55
C TYR A 548 12.29 12.94 -9.14
N ARG A 549 11.34 12.89 -10.06
CA ARG A 549 10.67 14.07 -10.61
C ARG A 549 9.20 13.74 -10.83
N LEU A 550 8.34 14.59 -10.31
CA LEU A 550 6.90 14.56 -10.49
C LEU A 550 6.48 15.80 -11.27
N THR A 551 5.96 15.59 -12.46
CA THR A 551 5.57 16.65 -13.41
C THR A 551 4.09 16.49 -13.71
N PRO A 552 3.21 17.25 -13.01
CA PRO A 552 1.78 17.26 -13.32
C PRO A 552 1.52 17.93 -14.66
N ASP A 553 0.32 17.73 -15.20
CA ASP A 553 -0.13 18.48 -16.36
C ASP A 553 -0.06 19.99 -16.05
N PRO A 554 0.62 20.81 -16.85
CA PRO A 554 0.82 22.23 -16.53
C PRO A 554 -0.48 23.03 -16.47
N ARG A 555 -1.59 22.48 -16.98
CA ARG A 555 -2.92 23.10 -16.92
C ARG A 555 -3.65 22.77 -15.60
N GLY A 556 -3.20 21.76 -14.84
CA GLY A 556 -3.91 21.21 -13.68
C GLY A 556 -4.13 22.21 -12.52
N ASN A 557 -3.35 23.26 -12.44
CA ASN A 557 -3.49 24.33 -11.44
C ASN A 557 -4.14 25.61 -12.00
N THR A 558 -4.84 25.51 -13.11
CA THR A 558 -5.52 26.65 -13.74
C THR A 558 -7.03 26.50 -13.65
N THR A 559 -7.76 27.62 -13.60
CA THR A 559 -9.24 27.67 -13.66
C THR A 559 -9.82 27.07 -14.94
N THR A 560 -8.97 26.78 -15.92
CA THR A 560 -9.35 26.20 -17.21
C THR A 560 -9.28 24.68 -17.24
N PHE A 561 -8.64 24.06 -16.23
CA PHE A 561 -8.46 22.61 -16.18
C PHE A 561 -8.40 22.20 -14.71
N GLY A 562 -9.53 21.80 -14.16
CA GLY A 562 -9.66 21.34 -12.79
C GLY A 562 -9.83 19.82 -12.72
N ASP A 563 -8.97 19.15 -11.99
CA ASP A 563 -9.36 18.08 -11.12
C ASP A 563 -9.27 18.65 -9.71
N PRO A 564 -10.40 19.08 -9.13
CA PRO A 564 -10.41 19.79 -7.86
C PRO A 564 -9.90 18.96 -6.68
N PHE A 565 -9.64 17.67 -6.88
CA PHE A 565 -9.25 16.74 -5.82
C PHE A 565 -7.88 16.12 -6.03
N GLN A 566 -7.25 16.35 -7.17
CA GLN A 566 -5.90 15.91 -7.40
C GLN A 566 -4.92 17.04 -7.10
N ASP A 567 -4.54 17.20 -5.85
CA ASP A 567 -3.32 17.89 -5.46
C ASP A 567 -2.13 17.17 -6.10
N TYR A 568 -1.93 17.39 -7.40
CA TYR A 568 -0.72 16.92 -8.06
C TYR A 568 0.44 17.69 -7.50
N ASN A 569 1.07 17.03 -6.54
CA ASN A 569 2.24 17.55 -5.89
C ASN A 569 3.40 17.51 -6.90
N ALA A 570 3.57 18.58 -7.64
CA ALA A 570 4.81 18.78 -8.37
C ALA A 570 5.98 18.69 -7.39
N GLY A 571 7.10 18.21 -7.85
CA GLY A 571 8.29 18.10 -7.02
C GLY A 571 9.39 17.32 -7.70
N GLY A 572 10.55 17.35 -7.08
CA GLY A 572 11.67 16.57 -7.56
C GLY A 572 12.99 17.06 -6.98
N GLY A 573 13.86 16.10 -6.75
CA GLY A 573 15.18 16.35 -6.22
C GLY A 573 16.06 15.14 -6.35
N THR A 574 17.29 15.30 -5.88
CA THR A 574 18.29 14.24 -5.89
C THR A 574 18.90 14.06 -4.51
N ARG A 575 19.37 12.86 -4.26
CA ARG A 575 20.06 12.48 -3.01
C ARG A 575 21.29 11.65 -3.34
N MET A 576 22.42 11.96 -2.74
CA MET A 576 23.59 11.12 -2.75
C MET A 576 23.81 10.51 -1.36
N ARG A 577 24.06 9.21 -1.30
CA ARG A 577 24.42 8.49 -0.08
C ARG A 577 25.75 7.77 -0.27
N LEU A 578 26.66 7.96 0.69
CA LEU A 578 27.90 7.20 0.80
C LEU A 578 27.87 6.41 2.09
N SER A 579 28.17 5.14 2.05
CA SER A 579 28.06 4.25 3.19
C SER A 579 29.28 3.36 3.37
N ALA A 580 29.62 3.08 4.63
CA ALA A 580 30.61 2.09 5.02
C ALA A 580 30.07 1.26 6.17
N GLY A 581 30.12 -0.07 6.05
CA GLY A 581 29.63 -0.98 7.07
C GLY A 581 30.59 -2.15 7.34
N THR A 582 30.54 -2.66 8.55
CA THR A 582 31.30 -3.85 8.95
C THR A 582 30.45 -4.80 9.80
N GLU A 583 30.72 -6.09 9.69
CA GLU A 583 30.12 -7.13 10.51
C GLU A 583 31.20 -8.11 10.97
N PHE A 584 31.15 -8.53 12.22
CA PHE A 584 32.00 -9.53 12.81
C PHE A 584 31.16 -10.63 13.44
N ARG A 585 31.53 -11.90 13.21
CA ARG A 585 30.95 -13.07 13.84
C ARG A 585 32.04 -13.78 14.63
N VAL A 586 31.96 -13.70 15.96
CA VAL A 586 33.00 -14.17 16.89
C VAL A 586 32.50 -15.41 17.63
N PRO A 587 33.00 -16.62 17.32
CA PRO A 587 32.71 -17.78 18.14
C PRO A 587 33.44 -17.64 19.49
N LEU A 588 32.64 -17.63 20.57
CA LEU A 588 33.13 -17.57 21.96
C LEU A 588 33.34 -18.96 22.57
N SER A 589 32.54 -19.94 22.13
CA SER A 589 32.67 -21.35 22.40
C SER A 589 32.06 -22.16 21.26
N ASP A 590 32.15 -23.48 21.30
CA ASP A 590 31.51 -24.38 20.32
C ASP A 590 29.97 -24.18 20.26
N THR A 591 29.38 -23.62 21.32
CA THR A 591 27.93 -23.45 21.42
C THR A 591 27.50 -21.98 21.43
N LEU A 592 28.42 -21.05 21.58
CA LEU A 592 28.11 -19.62 21.76
C LEU A 592 28.82 -18.75 20.73
N THR A 593 28.05 -18.02 19.96
CA THR A 593 28.56 -17.05 18.96
C THR A 593 28.04 -15.66 19.27
N TRP A 594 28.91 -14.68 19.17
CA TRP A 594 28.59 -13.26 19.30
C TRP A 594 28.81 -12.56 17.97
N SER A 595 27.82 -11.78 17.54
CA SER A 595 27.90 -10.98 16.32
C SER A 595 27.84 -9.48 16.65
N LEU A 596 28.63 -8.68 15.93
CA LEU A 596 28.69 -7.23 16.02
C LEU A 596 28.58 -6.65 14.64
N SER A 597 27.83 -5.56 14.49
CA SER A 597 27.73 -4.79 13.24
C SER A 597 27.83 -3.31 13.52
N GLY A 598 28.35 -2.56 12.56
CA GLY A 598 28.42 -1.11 12.63
C GLY A 598 28.40 -0.51 11.23
N ARG A 599 27.70 0.63 11.08
CA ARG A 599 27.54 1.29 9.80
C ARG A 599 27.52 2.80 9.93
N LEU A 600 28.09 3.46 8.94
CA LEU A 600 28.10 4.90 8.75
C LEU A 600 27.44 5.21 7.41
N ASP A 601 26.47 6.11 7.39
CA ASP A 601 25.81 6.60 6.18
C ASP A 601 25.91 8.13 6.13
N LYS A 602 26.48 8.66 5.06
CA LYS A 602 26.57 10.10 4.82
C LYS A 602 25.63 10.50 3.70
N TYR A 603 24.77 11.47 3.99
CA TYR A 603 23.79 12.00 3.05
C TYR A 603 24.20 13.37 2.51
N ARG A 604 23.83 13.65 1.27
CA ARG A 604 23.91 14.96 0.63
C ARG A 604 22.58 15.22 -0.07
N ASP A 605 21.72 15.93 0.60
CA ASP A 605 20.39 16.36 0.15
C ASP A 605 19.94 17.60 0.94
N ALA A 606 18.65 17.95 0.88
CA ALA A 606 18.08 19.10 1.59
C ALA A 606 17.76 18.84 3.08
N SER A 607 17.98 17.62 3.58
CA SER A 607 17.76 17.29 4.99
C SER A 607 18.93 17.72 5.88
N SER A 608 18.71 17.68 7.20
CA SER A 608 19.78 17.81 8.20
C SER A 608 20.46 16.48 8.53
N ALA A 609 20.23 15.41 7.73
CA ALA A 609 20.86 14.10 7.90
C ALA A 609 22.27 14.09 7.32
N ASP A 610 23.26 14.74 7.99
CA ASP A 610 24.63 14.74 7.49
C ASP A 610 25.30 13.36 7.62
N MET A 611 25.30 12.77 8.81
CA MET A 611 25.91 11.47 9.06
C MET A 611 25.12 10.66 10.08
N ALA A 612 24.53 9.56 9.64
CA ALA A 612 23.89 8.58 10.49
C ALA A 612 24.87 7.47 10.91
N ARG A 613 24.76 7.04 12.16
CA ARG A 613 25.59 5.99 12.76
C ARG A 613 24.69 4.95 13.36
N THR A 614 24.80 3.72 12.87
CA THR A 614 24.04 2.59 13.41
C THR A 614 24.97 1.46 13.82
N TRP A 615 24.55 0.72 14.83
CA TRP A 615 25.27 -0.44 15.32
C TRP A 615 24.29 -1.52 15.78
N GLY A 616 24.77 -2.75 15.78
CA GLY A 616 23.98 -3.88 16.24
C GLY A 616 24.85 -4.94 16.92
N THR A 617 24.22 -5.71 17.78
CA THR A 617 24.83 -6.87 18.43
C THR A 617 23.85 -8.02 18.49
N ALA A 618 24.37 -9.24 18.41
CA ALA A 618 23.52 -10.43 18.46
C ALA A 618 24.24 -11.59 19.14
N ILE A 619 23.48 -12.47 19.80
CA ILE A 619 23.96 -13.67 20.47
C ILE A 619 23.19 -14.88 19.94
N GLU A 620 23.93 -15.93 19.61
CA GLU A 620 23.44 -17.26 19.27
C GLU A 620 24.02 -18.25 20.26
N TRP A 621 23.14 -18.92 21.03
CA TRP A 621 23.57 -19.93 22.00
C TRP A 621 22.85 -21.26 21.75
N ARG A 622 23.63 -22.32 21.51
CA ARG A 622 23.15 -23.68 21.25
C ARG A 622 23.51 -24.61 22.43
N PRO A 623 22.80 -24.48 23.58
CA PRO A 623 23.13 -25.27 24.80
C PRO A 623 22.91 -26.77 24.63
N LEU A 624 21.99 -27.14 23.73
CA LEU A 624 21.63 -28.55 23.46
C LEU A 624 21.52 -28.74 21.93
N ASN A 625 21.68 -29.98 21.47
CA ASN A 625 21.42 -30.32 20.07
C ASN A 625 19.97 -30.01 19.71
N GLY A 626 19.79 -29.29 18.62
CA GLY A 626 18.48 -28.87 18.13
C GLY A 626 17.89 -27.65 18.82
N LEU A 627 18.49 -27.08 19.88
CA LEU A 627 18.00 -25.88 20.54
C LEU A 627 18.93 -24.70 20.30
N LEU A 628 18.40 -23.65 19.64
CA LEU A 628 19.04 -22.36 19.49
C LEU A 628 18.30 -21.33 20.38
N LEU A 629 19.00 -20.67 21.30
CA LEU A 629 18.57 -19.46 21.96
C LEU A 629 19.23 -18.27 21.25
N ARG A 630 18.45 -17.23 20.94
CA ARG A 630 18.93 -16.11 20.17
C ARG A 630 18.45 -14.76 20.73
N GLY A 631 19.24 -13.72 20.50
CA GLY A 631 18.86 -12.36 20.86
C GLY A 631 19.61 -11.34 20.03
N THR A 632 18.96 -10.23 19.68
CA THR A 632 19.52 -9.12 18.93
C THR A 632 19.18 -7.79 19.57
N TYR A 633 20.05 -6.82 19.43
CA TYR A 633 19.78 -5.41 19.69
C TYR A 633 20.45 -4.57 18.60
N GLY A 634 19.77 -3.54 18.12
CA GLY A 634 20.34 -2.63 17.13
C GLY A 634 19.70 -1.26 17.15
N THR A 635 20.46 -0.25 16.75
CA THR A 635 19.95 1.09 16.45
C THR A 635 19.58 1.16 14.98
N ASN A 636 18.54 1.94 14.69
CA ASN A 636 18.00 2.10 13.35
C ASN A 636 17.86 3.58 13.02
N PHE A 637 17.83 3.90 11.74
CA PHE A 637 17.48 5.22 11.28
C PHE A 637 16.79 5.18 9.92
N HIS A 638 16.04 6.24 9.62
CA HIS A 638 15.46 6.49 8.32
C HIS A 638 15.71 7.95 7.93
N ALA A 639 16.32 8.16 6.77
CA ALA A 639 16.48 9.49 6.23
C ALA A 639 15.12 10.03 5.77
N PRO A 640 14.81 11.32 5.94
CA PRO A 640 13.56 11.89 5.48
C PRO A 640 13.27 11.51 4.02
N ASP A 641 12.06 11.11 3.71
CA ASP A 641 11.65 10.82 2.33
C ASP A 641 11.93 12.00 1.41
N MET A 642 12.29 11.70 0.17
CA MET A 642 12.56 12.76 -0.81
C MET A 642 11.32 13.60 -1.09
N GLN A 643 10.11 12.99 -1.02
CA GLN A 643 8.85 13.73 -1.15
C GLN A 643 8.66 14.72 0.01
N TYR A 644 9.04 14.37 1.22
CA TYR A 644 9.01 15.29 2.33
C TYR A 644 9.98 16.49 2.16
N LEU A 645 11.09 16.31 1.44
CA LEU A 645 12.08 17.37 1.23
C LEU A 645 11.79 18.25 0.01
N TYR A 646 11.31 17.65 -1.08
CA TYR A 646 11.31 18.26 -2.40
C TYR A 646 9.91 18.42 -3.02
N LYS A 647 8.83 18.21 -2.21
CA LYS A 647 7.49 18.59 -2.65
C LYS A 647 7.46 20.09 -2.95
N GLN A 648 7.03 20.45 -4.15
CA GLN A 648 6.80 21.83 -4.53
C GLN A 648 5.61 22.39 -3.75
N ASP A 649 5.63 23.69 -3.49
CA ASP A 649 4.54 24.34 -2.79
C ASP A 649 3.24 24.24 -3.62
N SER A 650 2.22 23.63 -3.03
CA SER A 650 0.87 23.60 -3.57
C SER A 650 0.00 24.63 -2.88
N LEU A 651 -0.68 25.44 -3.69
CA LEU A 651 -1.49 26.55 -3.21
C LEU A 651 -2.97 26.16 -3.29
N SER A 652 -3.71 26.36 -2.22
CA SER A 652 -5.16 26.29 -2.22
C SER A 652 -5.76 27.47 -1.45
N THR A 653 -6.93 27.92 -1.90
CA THR A 653 -7.63 29.04 -1.25
C THR A 653 -8.67 28.48 -0.29
N LYS A 654 -8.68 28.98 0.94
CA LYS A 654 -9.58 28.55 2.00
C LYS A 654 -10.47 29.70 2.45
N GLY A 655 -11.76 29.46 2.45
CA GLY A 655 -12.77 30.43 2.92
C GLY A 655 -13.60 29.92 4.11
N ILE A 656 -13.58 28.57 4.32
CA ILE A 656 -14.26 27.94 5.47
C ILE A 656 -13.19 27.36 6.39
N TYR A 657 -13.04 27.94 7.59
CA TYR A 657 -12.04 27.49 8.57
C TYR A 657 -12.41 27.92 9.99
N SER A 658 -11.72 27.35 10.99
CA SER A 658 -11.80 27.77 12.40
C SER A 658 -10.61 28.64 12.75
N ASP A 659 -10.83 29.89 13.10
CA ASP A 659 -9.76 30.75 13.64
C ASP A 659 -9.69 30.60 15.17
N TYR A 660 -8.95 29.59 15.62
CA TYR A 660 -8.83 29.26 17.05
C TYR A 660 -8.26 30.41 17.89
N TYR A 661 -7.36 31.21 17.34
CA TYR A 661 -6.81 32.38 18.04
C TYR A 661 -7.88 33.42 18.33
N GLN A 662 -8.72 33.75 17.34
CA GLN A 662 -9.82 34.69 17.53
C GLN A 662 -10.92 34.11 18.43
N CYS A 663 -11.20 32.81 18.34
CA CYS A 663 -12.16 32.15 19.23
C CYS A 663 -11.74 32.23 20.69
N ILE A 664 -10.45 32.03 20.99
CA ILE A 664 -9.90 32.16 22.37
C ILE A 664 -9.98 33.63 22.81
N ALA A 665 -9.62 34.58 21.96
CA ALA A 665 -9.68 36.01 22.28
C ALA A 665 -11.12 36.46 22.57
N ALA A 666 -12.10 35.86 21.88
CA ALA A 666 -13.53 36.09 22.10
C ALA A 666 -14.14 35.25 23.24
N ASN A 667 -13.32 34.48 23.96
CA ASN A 667 -13.73 33.57 25.06
C ASN A 667 -14.87 32.60 24.64
N GLN A 668 -14.80 32.09 23.41
CA GLN A 668 -15.77 31.13 22.92
C GLN A 668 -15.52 29.74 23.51
N ALA A 669 -16.60 29.04 23.90
CA ALA A 669 -16.50 27.66 24.39
C ALA A 669 -16.22 26.64 23.26
N VAL A 670 -16.64 26.95 22.05
CA VAL A 670 -16.46 26.15 20.83
C VAL A 670 -16.04 27.07 19.69
N CYS A 671 -15.16 26.60 18.81
CA CYS A 671 -14.71 27.35 17.63
C CYS A 671 -15.20 26.60 16.37
N PRO A 672 -16.34 26.99 15.80
CA PRO A 672 -16.84 26.34 14.59
C PRO A 672 -16.03 26.77 13.36
N ALA A 673 -15.94 25.89 12.38
CA ALA A 673 -15.54 26.30 11.05
C ALA A 673 -16.67 27.11 10.40
N ILE A 674 -16.39 28.35 10.07
CA ILE A 674 -17.37 29.27 9.46
C ILE A 674 -16.85 29.75 8.11
N GLN A 675 -17.78 30.18 7.26
CA GLN A 675 -17.45 30.91 6.05
C GLN A 675 -16.95 32.31 6.45
N HIS A 676 -15.70 32.62 6.10
CA HIS A 676 -15.13 33.94 6.31
C HIS A 676 -15.30 34.81 5.07
N THR A 677 -15.38 36.10 5.26
CA THR A 677 -15.39 37.11 4.17
C THR A 677 -13.99 37.26 3.56
N THR A 678 -12.96 36.99 4.33
CA THR A 678 -11.56 36.95 3.89
C THR A 678 -11.09 35.54 3.66
N TYR A 679 -10.53 35.29 2.49
CA TYR A 679 -9.92 34.01 2.13
C TYR A 679 -8.45 34.08 2.42
N TYR A 680 -7.85 32.93 2.80
CA TYR A 680 -6.40 32.82 2.90
C TYR A 680 -5.85 31.79 1.94
N THR A 681 -4.54 31.88 1.67
CA THR A 681 -3.81 30.89 0.89
C THR A 681 -3.22 29.84 1.81
N LEU A 682 -3.59 28.58 1.58
CA LEU A 682 -2.97 27.44 2.21
C LEU A 682 -1.78 26.99 1.36
N HIS A 683 -0.60 26.99 1.96
CA HIS A 683 0.65 26.49 1.40
C HIS A 683 0.95 25.09 1.95
N ALA A 684 1.20 24.14 1.04
CA ALA A 684 1.63 22.78 1.43
C ALA A 684 2.89 22.41 0.66
N ALA A 685 4.04 22.61 1.30
CA ALA A 685 5.37 22.41 0.72
C ALA A 685 6.16 21.32 1.44
N GLY A 686 7.27 20.89 0.84
CA GLY A 686 8.28 20.08 1.50
C GLY A 686 8.99 20.86 2.60
N GLY A 687 9.50 20.16 3.61
CA GLY A 687 10.27 20.72 4.74
C GLY A 687 11.76 20.59 4.49
N HIS A 688 12.47 21.71 4.53
CA HIS A 688 13.93 21.70 4.58
C HIS A 688 14.41 21.52 6.04
N ASN A 689 15.61 20.96 6.22
CA ASN A 689 16.21 20.74 7.54
C ASN A 689 15.53 19.67 8.42
N LEU A 690 14.75 18.77 7.84
CA LEU A 690 14.23 17.63 8.58
C LEU A 690 15.37 16.77 9.11
N LEU A 691 15.23 16.34 10.36
CA LEU A 691 16.13 15.38 11.00
C LEU A 691 15.78 13.96 10.54
N PRO A 692 16.74 13.03 10.54
CA PRO A 692 16.41 11.62 10.34
C PRO A 692 15.52 11.11 11.48
N GLU A 693 14.68 10.13 11.17
CA GLU A 693 14.00 9.34 12.20
C GLU A 693 15.04 8.41 12.81
N GLU A 694 15.09 8.35 14.13
CA GLU A 694 15.99 7.48 14.87
C GLU A 694 15.21 6.40 15.60
N GLY A 695 15.79 5.22 15.70
CA GLY A 695 15.07 4.11 16.32
C GLY A 695 15.98 3.05 16.92
N HIS A 696 15.34 2.10 17.59
CA HIS A 696 16.00 0.92 18.11
C HIS A 696 15.09 -0.29 17.97
N ALA A 697 15.68 -1.45 17.79
CA ALA A 697 14.97 -2.71 17.78
C ALA A 697 15.71 -3.77 18.58
N TRP A 698 14.98 -4.64 19.23
CA TRP A 698 15.55 -5.82 19.88
C TRP A 698 14.61 -7.00 19.81
N THR A 699 15.20 -8.18 19.72
CA THR A 699 14.48 -9.46 19.69
C THR A 699 15.16 -10.46 20.60
N TYR A 700 14.38 -11.37 21.17
CA TYR A 700 14.93 -12.58 21.81
C TYR A 700 13.93 -13.73 21.68
N GLY A 701 14.47 -14.93 21.56
CA GLY A 701 13.63 -16.10 21.35
C GLY A 701 14.42 -17.39 21.24
N PHE A 702 13.75 -18.40 20.72
CA PHE A 702 14.34 -19.71 20.52
C PHE A 702 13.86 -20.39 19.23
N VAL A 703 14.68 -21.28 18.72
CA VAL A 703 14.30 -22.26 17.71
C VAL A 703 14.66 -23.65 18.25
N TRP A 704 13.73 -24.56 18.17
CA TRP A 704 13.89 -25.89 18.70
C TRP A 704 13.46 -26.96 17.71
N ASP A 705 14.45 -27.71 17.18
CA ASP A 705 14.24 -28.96 16.48
C ASP A 705 14.02 -30.04 17.52
N VAL A 706 12.80 -30.57 17.60
CA VAL A 706 12.41 -31.52 18.65
C VAL A 706 12.93 -32.89 18.32
N ASN A 707 14.12 -33.24 18.83
CA ASN A 707 14.89 -34.44 18.45
C ASN A 707 14.15 -35.78 18.63
N TRP A 708 13.17 -35.86 19.54
CA TRP A 708 12.37 -37.09 19.77
C TRP A 708 11.11 -37.17 18.90
N VAL A 709 10.78 -36.12 18.14
CA VAL A 709 9.71 -36.08 17.13
C VAL A 709 10.33 -35.67 15.81
N GLU A 710 10.73 -36.62 15.00
CA GLU A 710 11.40 -36.37 13.73
C GLU A 710 10.57 -35.46 12.84
N GLY A 711 11.18 -34.39 12.36
CA GLY A 711 10.56 -33.40 11.48
C GLY A 711 9.75 -32.29 12.16
N LEU A 712 9.69 -32.26 13.52
CA LEU A 712 9.03 -31.19 14.27
C LEU A 712 10.03 -30.08 14.64
N ALA A 713 9.76 -28.85 14.23
CA ALA A 713 10.48 -27.66 14.69
C ALA A 713 9.48 -26.61 15.22
N ILE A 714 9.88 -25.92 16.28
CA ILE A 714 9.09 -24.89 16.97
C ILE A 714 9.98 -23.67 17.16
N SER A 715 9.45 -22.48 16.89
CA SER A 715 10.14 -21.22 17.23
C SER A 715 9.19 -20.23 17.89
N ALA A 716 9.75 -19.37 18.75
CA ALA A 716 9.06 -18.21 19.26
C ALA A 716 10.05 -17.09 19.54
N ASP A 717 9.71 -15.87 19.12
CA ASP A 717 10.53 -14.68 19.29
C ASP A 717 9.66 -13.53 19.80
N TYR A 718 10.07 -12.90 20.89
CA TYR A 718 9.57 -11.59 21.28
C TYR A 718 10.37 -10.52 20.55
N TRP A 719 9.69 -9.48 20.08
CA TRP A 719 10.30 -8.37 19.37
C TRP A 719 9.76 -7.02 19.88
N HIS A 720 10.61 -6.01 19.83
CA HIS A 720 10.29 -4.62 20.12
C HIS A 720 10.99 -3.70 19.14
N MET A 721 10.28 -2.69 18.63
CA MET A 721 10.82 -1.64 17.76
C MET A 721 10.29 -0.29 18.20
N GLY A 722 11.16 0.71 18.20
CA GLY A 722 10.83 2.08 18.51
C GLY A 722 11.34 3.03 17.44
N ILE A 723 10.59 4.10 17.21
CA ILE A 723 11.00 5.25 16.38
C ILE A 723 10.78 6.51 17.20
N ASP A 724 11.82 7.31 17.31
CA ASP A 724 11.80 8.66 17.83
C ASP A 724 11.91 9.66 16.66
N ASN A 725 11.37 10.87 16.83
CA ASN A 725 11.36 11.90 15.80
C ASN A 725 10.74 11.47 14.47
N ALA A 726 9.72 10.59 14.52
CA ALA A 726 9.03 10.18 13.32
C ALA A 726 8.46 11.39 12.57
N ILE A 727 8.60 11.39 11.24
CA ILE A 727 8.16 12.49 10.40
C ILE A 727 6.70 12.26 10.03
N ASP A 728 5.89 13.33 10.18
CA ASP A 728 4.50 13.33 9.70
C ASP A 728 4.14 14.74 9.24
N ASN A 729 3.11 14.85 8.40
CA ASN A 729 2.59 16.13 7.96
C ASN A 729 1.67 16.74 9.02
N VAL A 730 1.89 18.00 9.35
CA VAL A 730 0.95 18.77 10.19
C VAL A 730 -0.14 19.33 9.29
N GLY A 731 -1.39 19.01 9.64
CA GLY A 731 -2.57 19.50 8.95
C GLY A 731 -2.85 20.98 9.26
N GLU A 732 -3.63 21.61 8.40
CA GLU A 732 -4.08 23.01 8.54
C GLU A 732 -4.70 23.26 9.93
N ASP A 733 -5.64 22.41 10.33
CA ASP A 733 -6.38 22.56 11.57
C ASP A 733 -5.45 22.43 12.82
N ASP A 734 -4.48 21.52 12.77
CA ASP A 734 -3.47 21.39 13.83
C ASP A 734 -2.58 22.62 13.91
N VAL A 735 -2.14 23.17 12.75
CA VAL A 735 -1.34 24.41 12.70
C VAL A 735 -2.10 25.57 13.34
N LEU A 736 -3.37 25.73 13.02
CA LEU A 736 -4.20 26.81 13.56
C LEU A 736 -4.50 26.64 15.07
N LYS A 737 -4.71 25.41 15.54
CA LYS A 737 -4.86 25.10 16.97
C LYS A 737 -3.58 25.40 17.76
N ASP A 738 -2.47 24.90 17.24
CA ASP A 738 -1.17 25.06 17.90
C ASP A 738 -0.71 26.53 17.86
N GLU A 739 -0.95 27.25 16.76
CA GLU A 739 -0.67 28.70 16.69
C GLU A 739 -1.43 29.44 17.79
N ALA A 740 -2.71 29.15 17.95
CA ALA A 740 -3.54 29.77 18.97
C ALA A 740 -3.03 29.44 20.39
N GLY A 741 -2.74 28.18 20.66
CA GLY A 741 -2.18 27.71 21.91
C GLY A 741 -0.81 28.29 22.23
N CYS A 742 0.10 28.32 21.27
CA CYS A 742 1.43 28.90 21.41
C CYS A 742 1.40 30.42 21.65
N ARG A 743 0.44 31.15 21.06
CA ARG A 743 0.30 32.61 21.29
C ARG A 743 -0.33 32.91 22.65
N THR A 744 -1.37 32.20 23.04
CA THR A 744 -2.21 32.54 24.18
C THR A 744 -1.90 31.73 25.45
N GLY A 745 -1.31 30.57 25.34
CA GLY A 745 -1.19 29.59 26.43
C GLY A 745 -2.50 28.88 26.79
N LEU A 746 -3.55 29.07 25.97
CA LEU A 746 -4.89 28.53 26.22
C LEU A 746 -5.37 27.72 25.02
N GLN A 747 -6.30 26.81 25.28
CA GLN A 747 -7.14 26.14 24.28
C GLN A 747 -8.50 26.81 24.21
N VAL A 748 -9.27 26.54 23.15
CA VAL A 748 -10.68 26.95 23.08
C VAL A 748 -11.43 26.39 24.30
N GLY A 749 -12.27 27.21 24.91
CA GLY A 749 -12.91 26.87 26.19
C GLY A 749 -12.09 27.22 27.44
N GLY A 750 -10.91 27.87 27.27
CA GLY A 750 -10.13 28.45 28.37
C GLY A 750 -9.22 27.48 29.12
N ALA A 751 -9.13 26.21 28.72
CA ALA A 751 -8.20 25.28 29.34
C ALA A 751 -6.73 25.63 28.97
N PRO A 752 -5.76 25.40 29.88
CA PRO A 752 -4.35 25.62 29.56
C PRO A 752 -3.88 24.82 28.34
N TYR A 753 -3.14 25.46 27.42
CA TYR A 753 -2.45 24.76 26.33
C TYR A 753 -1.17 24.14 26.86
N THR A 754 -1.11 22.82 26.86
CA THR A 754 0.00 22.05 27.43
C THR A 754 0.81 21.25 26.40
N LEU A 755 0.39 21.28 25.13
CA LEU A 755 1.04 20.47 24.07
C LEU A 755 2.48 20.90 23.81
N HIS A 756 2.74 22.21 23.79
CA HIS A 756 4.08 22.76 23.64
C HIS A 756 4.27 23.95 24.58
N PRO A 757 5.44 24.07 25.22
CA PRO A 757 5.74 25.26 26.04
C PRO A 757 5.74 26.52 25.17
N GLN A 758 5.11 27.60 25.67
CA GLN A 758 5.21 28.92 25.02
C GLN A 758 6.67 29.34 24.87
N GLY A 759 7.03 29.89 23.73
CA GLY A 759 8.40 30.32 23.42
C GLY A 759 9.38 29.20 23.05
N SER A 760 8.93 27.94 23.01
CA SER A 760 9.71 26.82 22.43
C SER A 760 9.98 27.05 20.93
N GLU A 761 11.01 26.40 20.38
CA GLU A 761 11.32 26.51 18.94
C GLU A 761 10.12 26.03 18.08
N TYR A 762 9.42 25.01 18.52
CA TYR A 762 8.17 24.59 17.87
C TYR A 762 7.14 25.71 17.81
N CYS A 763 6.85 26.36 18.96
CA CYS A 763 5.89 27.45 19.00
C CYS A 763 6.32 28.65 18.14
N LYS A 764 7.60 28.98 18.09
CA LYS A 764 8.12 30.03 17.20
C LYS A 764 7.86 29.66 15.74
N GLN A 765 8.14 28.44 15.34
CA GLN A 765 7.91 27.95 13.97
C GLN A 765 6.43 27.95 13.62
N ILE A 766 5.56 27.37 14.46
CA ILE A 766 4.11 27.29 14.19
C ILE A 766 3.48 28.70 14.12
N ILE A 767 3.87 29.62 14.99
CA ILE A 767 3.44 31.02 14.92
C ILE A 767 3.87 31.67 13.60
N SER A 768 5.05 31.34 13.09
CA SER A 768 5.52 31.86 11.79
C SER A 768 4.83 31.23 10.60
N ASN A 769 4.21 30.06 10.76
CA ASN A 769 3.46 29.37 9.72
C ASN A 769 2.06 29.97 9.50
N VAL A 770 1.59 30.86 10.38
CA VAL A 770 0.29 31.54 10.21
C VAL A 770 0.52 33.04 10.04
N ILE A 771 0.31 33.51 8.82
CA ILE A 771 0.45 34.95 8.48
C ILE A 771 -0.89 35.61 8.67
N ARG A 772 -0.87 36.74 9.42
CA ARG A 772 -2.06 37.54 9.71
C ARG A 772 -1.87 38.96 9.21
N ASP A 773 -2.96 39.60 8.77
CA ASP A 773 -2.96 41.01 8.42
C ASP A 773 -2.99 41.93 9.65
N GLY A 774 -3.00 43.24 9.41
CA GLY A 774 -3.04 44.22 10.51
C GLY A 774 -4.35 44.24 11.31
N GLN A 775 -5.39 43.59 10.84
CA GLN A 775 -6.67 43.37 11.52
C GLN A 775 -6.73 42.02 12.25
N GLY A 776 -5.70 41.19 12.11
CA GLY A 776 -5.61 39.88 12.74
C GLY A 776 -6.23 38.72 11.93
N ASN A 777 -6.74 38.97 10.70
CA ASN A 777 -7.27 37.94 9.84
C ASN A 777 -6.15 37.10 9.24
N ILE A 778 -6.39 35.80 9.06
CA ILE A 778 -5.44 34.91 8.42
C ILE A 778 -5.35 35.23 6.92
N THR A 779 -4.15 35.41 6.39
CA THR A 779 -3.88 35.65 4.97
C THR A 779 -3.11 34.50 4.32
N ALA A 780 -2.30 33.76 5.09
CA ALA A 780 -1.66 32.52 4.62
C ALA A 780 -1.42 31.57 5.78
N VAL A 781 -1.49 30.25 5.49
CA VAL A 781 -1.13 29.17 6.40
C VAL A 781 -0.16 28.23 5.70
N TYR A 782 0.97 27.92 6.34
CA TYR A 782 1.97 26.99 5.84
C TYR A 782 1.87 25.67 6.58
N THR A 783 1.69 24.58 5.81
CA THR A 783 1.66 23.20 6.30
C THR A 783 2.80 22.41 5.68
N GLY A 784 3.21 21.32 6.32
CA GLY A 784 4.29 20.47 5.80
C GLY A 784 4.78 19.42 6.80
N PRO A 785 5.81 18.66 6.43
CA PRO A 785 6.38 17.62 7.29
C PRO A 785 7.21 18.20 8.43
N ILE A 786 7.11 17.58 9.60
CA ILE A 786 7.88 17.90 10.79
C ILE A 786 8.27 16.64 11.56
N ASN A 787 9.36 16.71 12.35
CA ASN A 787 9.77 15.64 13.24
C ASN A 787 9.08 15.77 14.59
N GLN A 788 8.08 14.97 14.89
CA GLN A 788 7.31 15.11 16.14
C GLN A 788 6.97 13.80 16.82
N ASN A 789 6.75 12.74 16.07
CA ASN A 789 6.07 11.55 16.55
C ASN A 789 7.00 10.58 17.25
N LYS A 790 6.44 9.82 18.20
CA LYS A 790 7.07 8.61 18.72
C LYS A 790 6.17 7.41 18.44
N LEU A 791 6.77 6.36 17.94
CA LEU A 791 6.08 5.11 17.64
C LEU A 791 6.85 3.95 18.28
N TYR A 792 6.17 3.17 19.14
CA TYR A 792 6.72 1.97 19.75
C TYR A 792 5.78 0.80 19.51
N VAL A 793 6.31 -0.27 18.94
CA VAL A 793 5.57 -1.50 18.67
C VAL A 793 6.28 -2.70 19.27
N SER A 794 5.51 -3.66 19.81
CA SER A 794 6.07 -4.91 20.32
C SER A 794 5.09 -6.05 20.16
N GLY A 795 5.63 -7.27 20.08
CA GLY A 795 4.80 -8.45 19.89
C GLY A 795 5.59 -9.75 20.02
N VAL A 796 4.92 -10.84 19.67
CA VAL A 796 5.46 -12.20 19.64
C VAL A 796 5.18 -12.79 18.26
N ASP A 797 6.18 -13.41 17.66
CA ASP A 797 6.07 -14.29 16.52
C ASP A 797 6.30 -15.72 16.98
N ALA A 798 5.51 -16.66 16.51
CA ALA A 798 5.74 -18.09 16.75
C ALA A 798 5.48 -18.88 15.47
N SER A 799 6.23 -19.96 15.30
CA SER A 799 6.01 -20.89 14.20
C SER A 799 6.16 -22.35 14.65
N ILE A 800 5.42 -23.22 13.98
CA ILE A 800 5.51 -24.67 14.11
C ILE A 800 5.59 -25.24 12.70
N THR A 801 6.59 -26.07 12.46
CA THR A 801 6.68 -26.85 11.23
C THR A 801 6.77 -28.32 11.58
N TYR A 802 6.03 -29.15 10.83
CA TYR A 802 6.06 -30.58 11.02
C TYR A 802 6.08 -31.31 9.68
N ARG A 803 7.09 -32.11 9.45
CA ARG A 803 7.25 -32.96 8.25
C ARG A 803 7.08 -34.41 8.65
N TRP A 804 5.99 -35.01 8.17
CA TRP A 804 5.64 -36.38 8.47
C TRP A 804 5.62 -37.22 7.19
N LYS A 805 6.53 -38.19 7.09
CA LYS A 805 6.53 -39.19 6.02
C LYS A 805 5.84 -40.44 6.51
N THR A 806 4.83 -40.87 5.80
CA THR A 806 4.12 -42.12 6.07
C THR A 806 4.60 -43.24 5.14
N GLN A 807 4.35 -44.48 5.49
CA GLN A 807 4.71 -45.61 4.63
C GLN A 807 3.78 -45.74 3.41
N ASN A 808 2.49 -45.45 3.54
CA ASN A 808 1.44 -45.73 2.53
C ASN A 808 0.64 -44.52 2.06
N TRP A 809 0.82 -43.34 2.66
CA TRP A 809 0.00 -42.16 2.43
C TRP A 809 0.82 -40.95 1.99
N GLY A 810 2.05 -41.20 1.51
CA GLY A 810 2.94 -40.13 1.07
C GLY A 810 3.49 -39.28 2.23
N ALA A 811 3.79 -38.02 1.93
CA ALA A 811 4.40 -37.06 2.84
C ALA A 811 3.45 -35.88 3.15
N PHE A 812 3.37 -35.52 4.42
CA PHE A 812 2.64 -34.38 4.91
C PHE A 812 3.62 -33.32 5.42
N ASN A 813 3.48 -32.09 4.96
CA ASN A 813 4.22 -30.95 5.47
C ASN A 813 3.19 -29.97 6.07
N PHE A 814 3.29 -29.73 7.36
CA PHE A 814 2.46 -28.77 8.08
C PHE A 814 3.31 -27.56 8.48
N ALA A 815 2.80 -26.35 8.30
CA ALA A 815 3.39 -25.12 8.81
C ALA A 815 2.29 -24.23 9.42
N LEU A 816 2.57 -23.67 10.58
CA LEU A 816 1.73 -22.71 11.27
C LEU A 816 2.59 -21.52 11.69
N ASP A 817 2.24 -20.34 11.25
CA ASP A 817 2.84 -19.08 11.68
C ASP A 817 1.80 -18.24 12.42
N TRP A 818 2.20 -17.61 13.50
CA TRP A 818 1.35 -16.76 14.31
C TRP A 818 2.11 -15.52 14.78
N THR A 819 1.46 -14.36 14.67
CA THR A 819 1.96 -13.09 15.20
C THR A 819 0.89 -12.45 16.07
N ASP A 820 1.29 -11.97 17.25
CA ASP A 820 0.48 -11.10 18.09
C ASP A 820 1.23 -9.80 18.39
N ASN A 821 0.68 -8.68 17.90
CA ASN A 821 1.13 -7.35 18.25
C ASN A 821 0.62 -7.00 19.64
N LEU A 822 1.43 -7.15 20.68
CA LEU A 822 1.06 -6.94 22.08
C LEU A 822 0.83 -5.45 22.40
N SER A 823 1.53 -4.57 21.69
CA SER A 823 1.47 -3.14 21.93
C SER A 823 1.73 -2.37 20.63
N TYR A 824 0.95 -1.33 20.40
CA TYR A 824 1.18 -0.30 19.40
C TYR A 824 0.96 1.05 20.03
N LYS A 825 2.03 1.73 20.42
CA LYS A 825 1.98 2.98 21.15
C LYS A 825 2.41 4.13 20.26
N LEU A 826 1.54 5.10 20.13
CA LEU A 826 1.75 6.31 19.36
C LEU A 826 1.65 7.53 20.28
N ARG A 827 2.55 8.49 20.07
CA ARG A 827 2.49 9.81 20.66
C ARG A 827 2.69 10.85 19.56
N LYS A 828 1.68 11.68 19.33
CA LYS A 828 1.74 12.69 18.26
C LYS A 828 2.60 13.89 18.69
N TYR A 829 2.41 14.41 19.89
CA TYR A 829 3.12 15.56 20.43
C TYR A 829 3.94 15.19 21.69
N ALA A 830 4.96 16.00 21.98
CA ALA A 830 5.87 15.71 23.10
C ALA A 830 5.16 15.63 24.46
N SER A 831 4.09 16.39 24.67
CA SER A 831 3.27 16.42 25.87
C SER A 831 2.17 15.38 25.93
N ASP A 832 1.85 14.75 24.79
CA ASP A 832 0.78 13.77 24.74
C ASP A 832 1.14 12.51 25.53
N PRO A 833 0.16 11.83 26.13
CA PRO A 833 0.38 10.50 26.67
C PRO A 833 0.69 9.54 25.50
N LEU A 834 1.52 8.56 25.77
CA LEU A 834 1.80 7.48 24.82
C LEU A 834 0.58 6.55 24.76
N LEU A 835 -0.28 6.75 23.77
CA LEU A 835 -1.54 6.02 23.60
C LEU A 835 -1.31 4.65 22.98
N ASN A 836 -1.88 3.60 23.59
CA ASN A 836 -1.87 2.26 23.00
C ASN A 836 -3.08 2.07 22.09
N THR A 837 -2.84 2.09 20.77
CA THR A 837 -3.84 1.94 19.71
C THR A 837 -3.80 0.55 19.06
N ARG A 838 -3.37 -0.48 19.79
CA ARG A 838 -3.22 -1.87 19.32
C ARG A 838 -4.44 -2.36 18.56
N TYR A 839 -5.64 -2.10 19.06
CA TYR A 839 -6.87 -2.63 18.51
C TYR A 839 -7.46 -1.82 17.34
N ASP A 840 -6.87 -0.67 17.01
CA ASP A 840 -7.24 0.12 15.82
C ASP A 840 -6.64 -0.49 14.54
N ARG A 841 -5.92 -1.60 14.69
CA ARG A 841 -5.27 -2.37 13.64
C ARG A 841 -5.47 -3.87 13.89
N VAL A 842 -5.17 -4.67 12.88
CA VAL A 842 -5.14 -6.14 13.04
C VAL A 842 -4.02 -6.49 14.03
N ALA A 843 -4.40 -6.83 15.27
CA ALA A 843 -3.44 -7.17 16.31
C ALA A 843 -2.89 -8.59 16.15
N THR A 844 -3.71 -9.54 15.70
CA THR A 844 -3.30 -10.95 15.55
C THR A 844 -3.45 -11.44 14.13
N ARG A 845 -2.44 -12.12 13.62
CA ARG A 845 -2.48 -12.83 12.33
C ARG A 845 -2.01 -14.28 12.51
N THR A 846 -2.66 -15.18 11.79
CA THR A 846 -2.29 -16.60 11.76
C THR A 846 -2.32 -17.09 10.33
N ARG A 847 -1.33 -17.88 9.95
CA ARG A 847 -1.25 -18.55 8.65
C ARG A 847 -0.96 -20.03 8.88
N ALA A 848 -1.69 -20.89 8.22
CA ALA A 848 -1.48 -22.34 8.28
C ALA A 848 -1.43 -22.93 6.88
N THR A 849 -0.50 -23.84 6.65
CA THR A 849 -0.37 -24.58 5.39
C THR A 849 -0.26 -26.05 5.70
N LEU A 850 -1.04 -26.86 5.01
CA LEU A 850 -0.90 -28.31 4.97
C LEU A 850 -0.69 -28.74 3.51
N ASN A 851 0.46 -29.31 3.25
CA ASN A 851 0.80 -29.84 1.93
C ASN A 851 0.91 -31.37 2.02
N TRP A 852 0.20 -32.07 1.15
CA TRP A 852 0.24 -33.51 0.99
C TRP A 852 0.80 -33.88 -0.38
N LEU A 853 1.79 -34.79 -0.37
CA LEU A 853 2.50 -35.28 -1.55
C LEU A 853 2.41 -36.78 -1.60
N ASP A 854 1.81 -37.36 -2.64
CA ASP A 854 1.74 -38.82 -2.83
C ASP A 854 1.74 -39.17 -4.33
N GLY A 855 2.81 -39.77 -4.78
CA GLY A 855 3.03 -40.11 -6.18
C GLY A 855 2.92 -38.88 -7.08
N PRO A 856 1.94 -38.87 -8.06
CA PRO A 856 1.77 -37.74 -8.94
C PRO A 856 0.95 -36.60 -8.34
N TRP A 857 0.36 -36.77 -7.16
CA TRP A 857 -0.51 -35.79 -6.52
C TRP A 857 0.28 -34.85 -5.61
N ASP A 858 -0.04 -33.57 -5.71
CA ASP A 858 0.29 -32.56 -4.73
C ASP A 858 -0.98 -31.79 -4.34
N VAL A 859 -1.31 -31.80 -3.05
CA VAL A 859 -2.47 -31.08 -2.54
C VAL A 859 -2.02 -30.14 -1.44
N THR A 860 -2.36 -28.87 -1.58
CA THR A 860 -2.10 -27.85 -0.57
C THR A 860 -3.42 -27.27 -0.06
N LEU A 861 -3.58 -27.24 1.26
CA LEU A 861 -4.60 -26.49 1.96
C LEU A 861 -3.92 -25.34 2.68
N TYR A 862 -4.36 -24.14 2.41
CA TYR A 862 -3.86 -22.91 3.00
C TYR A 862 -4.96 -22.19 3.75
N GLY A 863 -4.68 -21.68 4.94
CA GLY A 863 -5.63 -20.93 5.77
C GLY A 863 -4.98 -19.66 6.33
N GLU A 864 -5.73 -18.57 6.33
CA GLU A 864 -5.33 -17.29 6.89
C GLU A 864 -6.40 -16.79 7.86
N ARG A 865 -5.98 -16.26 9.01
CA ARG A 865 -6.83 -15.57 9.96
C ARG A 865 -6.25 -14.21 10.32
N GLN A 866 -7.08 -13.19 10.22
CA GLN A 866 -6.81 -11.84 10.73
C GLN A 866 -7.77 -11.55 11.88
N GLY A 867 -7.24 -11.02 12.98
CA GLY A 867 -8.03 -10.63 14.15
C GLY A 867 -8.99 -9.49 13.85
N GLY A 868 -9.97 -9.32 14.72
CA GLY A 868 -10.89 -8.19 14.65
C GLY A 868 -10.17 -6.87 14.94
N VAL A 869 -10.66 -5.81 14.31
CA VAL A 869 -10.19 -4.44 14.48
C VAL A 869 -11.26 -3.65 15.20
N ARG A 870 -10.86 -2.76 16.09
CA ARG A 870 -11.77 -1.79 16.68
C ARG A 870 -12.20 -0.81 15.60
N ALA A 871 -13.45 -0.91 15.18
CA ALA A 871 -14.07 0.09 14.33
C ALA A 871 -14.53 1.24 15.24
N PRO A 872 -14.09 2.48 15.01
CA PRO A 872 -14.74 3.60 15.66
C PRO A 872 -16.19 3.63 15.16
N HIS A 873 -17.08 3.12 15.95
CA HIS A 873 -18.49 3.34 15.74
C HIS A 873 -18.74 4.75 16.23
N TYR A 874 -18.87 5.69 15.32
CA TYR A 874 -19.59 6.91 15.61
C TYR A 874 -21.07 6.52 15.71
N GLY A 875 -21.39 5.77 16.75
CA GLY A 875 -22.74 5.67 17.23
C GLY A 875 -23.15 7.10 17.49
N GLY A 876 -24.25 7.51 16.92
CA GLY A 876 -24.77 8.82 17.19
C GLY A 876 -24.74 9.05 18.67
N CYS A 877 -24.38 10.25 19.07
CA CYS A 877 -24.56 10.66 20.47
C CYS A 877 -25.97 10.23 20.88
N GLU A 878 -26.11 9.34 21.89
CA GLU A 878 -27.43 8.98 22.35
C GLU A 878 -28.20 10.25 22.65
N VAL A 879 -29.40 10.37 22.13
CA VAL A 879 -30.28 11.46 22.46
C VAL A 879 -30.44 11.42 23.97
N LEU A 880 -29.86 12.39 24.68
CA LEU A 880 -29.99 12.47 26.13
C LEU A 880 -31.49 12.45 26.51
N PRO A 881 -31.86 12.02 27.72
CA PRO A 881 -33.24 11.96 28.15
C PRO A 881 -34.04 13.28 27.98
N ASN A 882 -33.31 14.40 27.82
CA ASN A 882 -33.89 15.72 27.54
C ASN A 882 -34.08 16.01 26.01
N GLY A 883 -33.83 15.03 25.13
CA GLY A 883 -33.97 15.17 23.69
C GLY A 883 -32.82 15.87 22.98
N ILE A 884 -31.72 16.16 23.68
CA ILE A 884 -30.52 16.82 23.12
C ILE A 884 -29.55 15.75 22.59
N THR A 885 -29.09 15.91 21.35
CA THR A 885 -28.01 15.08 20.81
C THR A 885 -26.72 15.88 20.91
N PRO A 886 -25.74 15.43 21.73
CA PRO A 886 -24.45 16.11 21.88
C PRO A 886 -23.70 16.13 20.53
N GLY A 887 -22.90 17.19 20.29
CA GLY A 887 -22.06 17.29 19.11
C GLY A 887 -20.83 16.36 19.17
N LEU A 888 -20.20 16.10 18.02
CA LEU A 888 -18.92 15.36 17.94
C LEU A 888 -17.87 16.07 18.80
N GLY A 889 -17.33 15.35 19.79
CA GLY A 889 -16.40 15.89 20.79
C GLY A 889 -16.99 16.15 22.17
N ASP A 890 -18.31 16.04 22.32
CA ASP A 890 -18.95 16.11 23.65
C ASP A 890 -18.63 14.82 24.42
N PRO A 891 -18.21 14.90 25.71
CA PRO A 891 -17.99 13.73 26.56
C PRO A 891 -19.24 12.84 26.75
N ALA A 892 -20.42 13.36 26.47
CA ALA A 892 -21.68 12.62 26.49
C ALA A 892 -21.91 11.80 25.18
N CYS A 893 -21.11 11.97 24.16
CA CYS A 893 -21.10 11.09 22.99
C CYS A 893 -20.43 9.77 23.37
N VAL A 894 -21.22 8.74 23.65
CA VAL A 894 -20.70 7.41 23.93
C VAL A 894 -20.15 6.85 22.61
N VAL A 895 -18.83 6.81 22.48
CA VAL A 895 -18.18 6.10 21.40
C VAL A 895 -18.30 4.61 21.68
N TYR A 896 -19.26 3.95 21.05
CA TYR A 896 -19.34 2.49 21.09
C TYR A 896 -18.15 1.95 20.28
N HIS A 897 -17.23 1.27 20.95
CA HIS A 897 -16.15 0.55 20.26
C HIS A 897 -16.68 -0.81 19.80
N ALA A 898 -17.21 -0.86 18.59
CA ALA A 898 -17.49 -2.13 17.94
C ALA A 898 -16.19 -2.76 17.40
N TYR A 899 -16.10 -4.08 17.50
CA TYR A 899 -15.02 -4.83 16.86
C TYR A 899 -15.55 -5.52 15.63
N THR A 900 -14.78 -5.47 14.54
CA THR A 900 -15.06 -6.31 13.36
C THR A 900 -14.85 -7.78 13.75
N SER A 901 -15.62 -8.69 13.16
CA SER A 901 -15.39 -10.13 13.33
C SER A 901 -14.02 -10.51 12.75
N PRO A 902 -13.32 -11.50 13.32
CA PRO A 902 -12.12 -12.04 12.69
C PRO A 902 -12.40 -12.51 11.26
N TRP A 903 -11.51 -12.18 10.34
CA TRP A 903 -11.59 -12.59 8.96
C TRP A 903 -10.76 -13.86 8.76
N VAL A 904 -11.42 -14.94 8.31
CA VAL A 904 -10.80 -16.25 8.12
C VAL A 904 -11.10 -16.72 6.71
N THR A 905 -10.07 -17.07 5.95
CA THR A 905 -10.18 -17.62 4.60
C THR A 905 -9.38 -18.89 4.47
N PHE A 906 -9.84 -19.76 3.56
CA PHE A 906 -9.15 -20.99 3.19
C PHE A 906 -9.00 -21.04 1.67
N SER A 907 -7.88 -21.58 1.21
CA SER A 907 -7.59 -21.83 -0.20
C SER A 907 -7.09 -23.23 -0.37
N SER A 908 -7.33 -23.83 -1.52
CA SER A 908 -6.86 -25.19 -1.83
C SER A 908 -6.32 -25.25 -3.24
N THR A 909 -5.20 -25.92 -3.41
CA THR A 909 -4.63 -26.27 -4.71
C THR A 909 -4.51 -27.77 -4.80
N VAL A 910 -5.00 -28.35 -5.88
CA VAL A 910 -4.85 -29.76 -6.22
C VAL A 910 -4.07 -29.84 -7.52
N GLY A 911 -2.87 -30.38 -7.46
CA GLY A 911 -1.99 -30.62 -8.61
C GLY A 911 -1.88 -32.09 -8.94
N TYR A 912 -1.81 -32.39 -10.22
CA TYR A 912 -1.52 -33.72 -10.74
C TYR A 912 -0.44 -33.68 -11.81
N ARG A 913 0.59 -34.48 -11.63
CA ARG A 913 1.69 -34.62 -12.58
C ARG A 913 1.47 -35.86 -13.44
N PHE A 914 1.17 -35.66 -14.71
CA PHE A 914 0.90 -36.75 -15.66
C PHE A 914 2.18 -37.52 -16.01
N ASP A 915 3.26 -36.81 -16.16
CA ASP A 915 4.60 -37.32 -16.41
C ASP A 915 5.66 -36.33 -15.87
N GLU A 916 6.94 -36.49 -16.22
CA GLU A 916 8.01 -35.61 -15.78
C GLU A 916 7.91 -34.18 -16.38
N LYS A 917 7.15 -34.03 -17.48
CA LYS A 917 7.03 -32.77 -18.24
C LYS A 917 5.75 -32.01 -17.95
N LEU A 918 4.61 -32.70 -17.77
CA LEU A 918 3.30 -32.08 -17.69
C LEU A 918 2.71 -32.14 -16.28
N ARG A 919 2.44 -30.98 -15.70
CA ARG A 919 1.64 -30.83 -14.48
C ARG A 919 0.42 -29.96 -14.72
N VAL A 920 -0.72 -30.36 -14.20
CA VAL A 920 -1.97 -29.58 -14.20
C VAL A 920 -2.41 -29.36 -12.76
N GLY A 921 -2.76 -28.12 -12.43
CA GLY A 921 -3.21 -27.69 -11.10
C GLY A 921 -4.54 -26.94 -11.17
N LEU A 922 -5.42 -27.22 -10.21
CA LEU A 922 -6.64 -26.47 -9.95
C LEU A 922 -6.52 -25.78 -8.60
N THR A 923 -6.64 -24.45 -8.59
CA THR A 923 -6.58 -23.64 -7.37
C THR A 923 -7.92 -22.97 -7.13
N VAL A 924 -8.40 -23.03 -5.88
CA VAL A 924 -9.57 -22.30 -5.42
C VAL A 924 -9.14 -21.44 -4.23
N THR A 925 -9.09 -20.14 -4.40
CA THR A 925 -8.81 -19.19 -3.31
C THR A 925 -10.13 -18.75 -2.66
N ASN A 926 -10.06 -18.41 -1.37
CA ASN A 926 -11.24 -18.05 -0.58
C ASN A 926 -12.39 -19.07 -0.76
N LEU A 927 -12.13 -20.33 -0.46
CA LEU A 927 -12.97 -21.50 -0.72
C LEU A 927 -14.44 -21.31 -0.28
N PHE A 928 -14.66 -20.61 0.83
CA PHE A 928 -15.98 -20.35 1.41
C PHE A 928 -16.60 -19.02 0.97
N ASP A 929 -15.98 -18.32 0.00
CA ASP A 929 -16.45 -17.04 -0.55
C ASP A 929 -16.73 -15.99 0.53
N LYS A 930 -15.83 -15.93 1.53
CA LYS A 930 -15.94 -15.04 2.68
C LYS A 930 -15.68 -13.59 2.26
N VAL A 931 -16.56 -12.69 2.63
CA VAL A 931 -16.36 -11.24 2.54
C VAL A 931 -15.97 -10.74 3.92
N GLY A 932 -15.05 -9.78 3.98
CA GLY A 932 -14.67 -9.12 5.22
C GLY A 932 -15.85 -8.39 5.88
N SER A 933 -15.71 -8.06 7.16
CA SER A 933 -16.71 -7.25 7.86
C SER A 933 -16.75 -5.86 7.23
N ILE A 934 -17.94 -5.41 6.84
CA ILE A 934 -18.17 -4.05 6.40
C ILE A 934 -18.26 -3.20 7.67
N PRO A 935 -17.36 -2.23 7.90
CA PRO A 935 -17.48 -1.34 9.02
C PRO A 935 -18.70 -0.43 8.78
N TYR A 936 -19.62 -0.39 9.73
CA TYR A 936 -20.62 0.67 9.78
C TYR A 936 -19.91 1.96 10.20
N TYR A 937 -19.43 2.72 9.22
CA TYR A 937 -18.79 4.00 9.49
C TYR A 937 -19.80 5.13 9.32
N ALA A 938 -20.06 5.84 10.39
CA ALA A 938 -20.97 7.00 10.38
C ALA A 938 -20.36 8.25 9.72
N GLY A 939 -19.33 8.12 8.93
CA GLY A 939 -18.61 9.20 8.26
C GLY A 939 -18.60 9.14 6.73
N GLY A 940 -19.26 8.18 6.13
CA GLY A 940 -19.76 8.32 4.77
C GLY A 940 -18.84 8.04 3.60
N PHE A 941 -17.74 7.31 3.66
CA PHE A 941 -17.03 6.90 2.44
C PHE A 941 -16.48 5.47 2.45
N GLU A 942 -16.71 4.68 3.47
CA GLU A 942 -16.11 3.34 3.60
C GLU A 942 -17.17 2.24 3.64
N PHE A 943 -17.71 1.89 2.48
CA PHE A 943 -18.57 0.70 2.28
C PHE A 943 -17.78 -0.57 2.08
N ILE A 944 -16.46 -0.46 2.10
CA ILE A 944 -15.56 -1.51 1.69
C ILE A 944 -14.91 -2.04 2.97
N PRO A 945 -14.76 -3.37 3.13
CA PRO A 945 -14.11 -3.94 4.31
C PRO A 945 -12.60 -3.64 4.32
N THR A 946 -12.24 -2.35 4.48
CA THR A 946 -10.88 -1.82 4.39
C THR A 946 -10.04 -2.12 5.63
N LEU A 947 -10.68 -2.19 6.80
CA LEU A 947 -9.98 -2.25 8.08
C LEU A 947 -9.16 -3.54 8.31
N GLN A 948 -9.44 -4.60 7.56
CA GLN A 948 -8.75 -5.89 7.67
C GLN A 948 -7.99 -6.27 6.39
N GLY A 949 -7.83 -5.33 5.43
CA GLY A 949 -7.16 -5.63 4.15
C GLY A 949 -7.87 -6.72 3.36
N ALA A 950 -9.21 -6.68 3.34
CA ALA A 950 -10.04 -7.73 2.76
C ALA A 950 -9.81 -7.91 1.27
N ASN A 951 -9.90 -9.16 0.84
CA ASN A 951 -9.91 -9.52 -0.57
C ASN A 951 -11.30 -9.27 -1.17
N TYR A 952 -11.41 -8.25 -2.02
CA TYR A 952 -12.65 -7.92 -2.73
C TYR A 952 -13.00 -8.89 -3.85
N ASN A 953 -12.04 -9.71 -4.29
CA ASN A 953 -12.24 -10.62 -5.42
C ASN A 953 -13.31 -11.69 -5.11
N GLY A 954 -13.48 -12.05 -3.82
CA GLY A 954 -14.32 -13.17 -3.41
C GLY A 954 -13.60 -14.50 -3.68
N ARG A 955 -14.35 -15.57 -3.94
CA ARG A 955 -13.78 -16.86 -4.32
C ARG A 955 -13.31 -16.80 -5.78
N GLU A 956 -12.04 -17.13 -6.02
CA GLU A 956 -11.47 -17.25 -7.35
C GLU A 956 -11.15 -18.73 -7.64
N ILE A 957 -11.33 -19.12 -8.89
CA ILE A 957 -10.99 -20.47 -9.39
C ILE A 957 -10.01 -20.27 -10.54
N SER A 958 -8.89 -20.97 -10.50
CA SER A 958 -7.90 -20.93 -11.58
C SER A 958 -7.42 -22.33 -11.95
N LEU A 959 -7.17 -22.51 -13.25
CA LEU A 959 -6.52 -23.68 -13.84
C LEU A 959 -5.11 -23.29 -14.25
N GLN A 960 -4.13 -24.12 -13.89
CA GLN A 960 -2.72 -23.95 -14.21
C GLN A 960 -2.21 -25.15 -14.97
N VAL A 961 -1.44 -24.92 -16.02
CA VAL A 961 -0.74 -25.93 -16.78
C VAL A 961 0.75 -25.57 -16.82
N GLU A 962 1.59 -26.46 -16.36
CA GLU A 962 3.05 -26.34 -16.42
C GLU A 962 3.58 -27.43 -17.37
N TYR A 963 4.43 -27.02 -18.30
CA TYR A 963 5.03 -27.93 -19.26
C TYR A 963 6.53 -27.64 -19.40
N LYS A 964 7.34 -28.68 -19.17
CA LYS A 964 8.79 -28.68 -19.40
C LYS A 964 9.07 -29.04 -20.85
N LEU A 965 9.76 -28.16 -21.56
CA LEU A 965 10.05 -28.35 -22.98
C LEU A 965 11.16 -29.36 -23.23
N ASP A 966 12.13 -29.51 -22.29
CA ASP A 966 13.33 -30.35 -22.43
C ASP A 966 13.29 -31.61 -21.56
#